data_3f7188a5e4ab95ab2a6dedeb0977508a
#
_entry.id   3f7188a5e4ab95ab2a6dedeb0977508a
#
_cell.length_a   1.000
_cell.length_b   1.000
_cell.length_c   1.000
_cell.angle_alpha   90.00
_cell.angle_beta   90.00
_cell.angle_gamma   90.00
#
_symmetry.space_group_name_H-M   'P 1'
#
loop_
_entity.id
_entity.type
_entity.pdbx_description
1 polymer ?
#
loop_
_entity_poly.entity_id
_entity_poly.type
_entity_poly.pdbx_seq_one_letter_code
_entity_poly.pdbx_strand_id
1 'polypeptide(L)'
;MSKTADQPQAETRGFETEAKQLLHLMIHSLYSNKEIFLRELISNASDAVDKLRFEALSNPNLLAGDTQPNVTIDFDAEANTITLADTGIGMSRDEVISHLGTIAKSGTAAFLENLTGDQKKDSQLIGQFGVGFYSAFIVADQVEVLTRRAGTEAESATLWRSSGEADYTLEKAVKAHAGTTITLHLKADESDFADGYRIRSVVKKYADHLSIPVMMAKEDYAAESENDAEDGEASPKVEVEYEAINAAQALWTRSRKDVKEDEYKEFYKLVTHEYEDPLNWSHNRVEGKLEYTSLLYIPGRAPYDLWNRDAARGLKLYVQRVFIMDEAEQFLPLYLRFIKGVVDSNDISLNVSREILQQDPVVDSMRSALTKRALDMLEKLKKSEPEAYAQFWKEFGLVLKEGPAEDFANKERVAKLLQFNSTQSDGDAQDQSLEDYVSRMQEGQEKIYFLVAESAKAARNSPHLEIFRKKGIEVLLLCDRIDEWLVSHLRDFDGKQLQDVSRGELDLGKLEDEDDKKEQEEVEKKLEGLVGRVTAVLEGKVKSVRLSHRLIDSPACLAVDDHDMGLQMRKIMEASGQEVPEVKPIFEMNPEHLLVKKLDSEQDEERFADIAEILFAQATLAEGSQLEDPAEFSARLNKLLLSLG
;
A
#
# COMPACT_ATOMS: atom_id res chain seq x y z
N MET A 1 42.25 52.38 -37.26
CA MET A 1 41.29 51.51 -38.02
C MET A 1 41.06 50.28 -37.20
N SER A 2 39.98 50.29 -36.41
CA SER A 2 39.59 49.15 -35.56
C SER A 2 38.73 48.21 -36.39
N LYS A 3 39.20 46.96 -36.57
CA LYS A 3 38.40 45.89 -37.18
C LYS A 3 37.42 45.41 -36.11
N THR A 4 36.15 45.74 -36.27
CA THR A 4 35.03 45.10 -35.56
C THR A 4 34.98 43.65 -36.02
N ALA A 5 35.18 42.72 -35.09
CA ALA A 5 34.98 41.29 -35.29
C ALA A 5 33.48 41.06 -35.42
N ASP A 6 33.11 40.48 -36.59
CA ASP A 6 31.77 40.01 -36.87
C ASP A 6 31.42 38.87 -35.91
N GLN A 7 30.44 39.09 -35.02
CA GLN A 7 29.90 38.05 -34.16
C GLN A 7 29.05 37.13 -35.04
N PRO A 8 29.21 35.80 -34.94
CA PRO A 8 28.37 34.90 -35.72
C PRO A 8 26.90 35.06 -35.28
N GLN A 9 26.04 35.45 -36.22
CA GLN A 9 24.59 35.45 -35.99
C GLN A 9 24.13 34.01 -35.78
N ALA A 10 23.48 33.78 -34.63
CA ALA A 10 22.84 32.50 -34.36
C ALA A 10 21.69 32.26 -35.36
N GLU A 11 21.78 31.21 -36.16
CA GLU A 11 20.73 30.78 -37.07
C GLU A 11 19.76 29.87 -36.31
N THR A 12 18.49 30.26 -36.22
CA THR A 12 17.43 29.43 -35.63
C THR A 12 16.76 28.61 -36.73
N ARG A 13 16.84 27.29 -36.65
CA ARG A 13 16.15 26.35 -37.56
C ARG A 13 15.08 25.59 -36.81
N GLY A 14 13.95 25.34 -37.46
CA GLY A 14 12.89 24.43 -36.97
C GLY A 14 13.33 22.97 -37.09
N PHE A 15 12.84 22.11 -36.20
CA PHE A 15 13.01 20.66 -36.34
C PHE A 15 12.15 20.15 -37.51
N GLU A 16 12.70 19.29 -38.37
CA GLU A 16 11.96 18.54 -39.37
C GLU A 16 11.57 17.17 -38.81
N THR A 17 10.33 16.68 -39.09
CA THR A 17 9.79 15.45 -38.53
C THR A 17 9.56 14.40 -39.60
N GLU A 18 10.08 13.18 -39.42
CA GLU A 18 9.67 12.00 -40.18
C GLU A 18 8.41 11.40 -39.58
N ALA A 19 7.23 11.67 -40.15
CA ALA A 19 5.94 11.23 -39.64
C ALA A 19 5.85 9.70 -39.48
N LYS A 20 6.42 8.92 -40.38
CA LYS A 20 6.44 7.45 -40.34
C LYS A 20 7.22 6.91 -39.13
N GLN A 21 8.40 7.46 -38.81
CA GLN A 21 9.19 7.07 -37.66
C GLN A 21 8.51 7.45 -36.34
N LEU A 22 7.89 8.63 -36.32
CA LEU A 22 7.18 9.11 -35.13
C LEU A 22 5.95 8.26 -34.83
N LEU A 23 5.16 7.89 -35.82
CA LEU A 23 4.05 6.94 -35.70
C LEU A 23 4.53 5.57 -35.20
N HIS A 24 5.60 5.05 -35.79
CA HIS A 24 6.17 3.76 -35.38
C HIS A 24 6.61 3.78 -33.92
N LEU A 25 7.28 4.84 -33.46
CA LEU A 25 7.66 5.00 -32.05
C LEU A 25 6.43 5.09 -31.14
N MET A 26 5.40 5.81 -31.54
CA MET A 26 4.16 5.95 -30.79
C MET A 26 3.40 4.62 -30.67
N ILE A 27 3.32 3.84 -31.72
CA ILE A 27 2.63 2.56 -31.75
C ILE A 27 3.39 1.49 -30.94
N HIS A 28 4.71 1.43 -31.05
CA HIS A 28 5.49 0.31 -30.52
C HIS A 28 6.26 0.61 -29.23
N SER A 29 6.42 1.88 -28.82
CA SER A 29 7.24 2.24 -27.65
C SER A 29 6.49 2.93 -26.53
N LEU A 30 5.30 3.47 -26.76
CA LEU A 30 4.54 4.19 -25.74
C LEU A 30 3.71 3.28 -24.84
N TYR A 31 3.33 2.11 -25.31
CA TYR A 31 2.41 1.23 -24.61
C TYR A 31 3.00 -0.17 -24.43
N SER A 32 3.17 -0.57 -23.18
CA SER A 32 3.63 -1.93 -22.83
C SER A 32 2.51 -2.99 -22.88
N ASN A 33 1.24 -2.57 -22.72
CA ASN A 33 0.09 -3.45 -22.74
C ASN A 33 -0.80 -3.15 -23.94
N LYS A 34 -1.03 -4.17 -24.78
CA LYS A 34 -1.84 -4.05 -26.00
C LYS A 34 -3.32 -3.76 -25.73
N GLU A 35 -3.89 -4.22 -24.61
CA GLU A 35 -5.29 -4.00 -24.22
C GLU A 35 -5.68 -2.50 -24.16
N ILE A 36 -4.70 -1.63 -24.04
CA ILE A 36 -4.87 -0.17 -23.95
C ILE A 36 -5.58 0.41 -25.18
N PHE A 37 -5.48 -0.22 -26.36
CA PHE A 37 -6.17 0.27 -27.56
C PHE A 37 -7.67 0.42 -27.32
N LEU A 38 -8.29 -0.56 -26.67
CA LEU A 38 -9.74 -0.55 -26.43
C LEU A 38 -10.11 0.52 -25.37
N ARG A 39 -9.31 0.66 -24.32
CA ARG A 39 -9.44 1.74 -23.34
C ARG A 39 -9.44 3.13 -24.01
N GLU A 40 -8.47 3.38 -24.89
CA GLU A 40 -8.34 4.67 -25.56
C GLU A 40 -9.50 4.95 -26.51
N LEU A 41 -9.93 3.95 -27.28
CA LEU A 41 -11.06 4.11 -28.20
C LEU A 41 -12.38 4.36 -27.45
N ILE A 42 -12.64 3.63 -26.37
CA ILE A 42 -13.85 3.84 -25.53
C ILE A 42 -13.78 5.21 -24.84
N SER A 43 -12.61 5.63 -24.35
CA SER A 43 -12.43 6.96 -23.75
C SER A 43 -12.71 8.08 -24.75
N ASN A 44 -12.23 7.95 -25.99
CA ASN A 44 -12.51 8.90 -27.05
C ASN A 44 -13.99 8.95 -27.43
N ALA A 45 -14.67 7.79 -27.43
CA ALA A 45 -16.11 7.69 -27.65
C ALA A 45 -16.90 8.38 -26.52
N SER A 46 -16.47 8.18 -25.26
CA SER A 46 -17.05 8.90 -24.11
C SER A 46 -16.90 10.41 -24.26
N ASP A 47 -15.70 10.89 -24.60
CA ASP A 47 -15.45 12.32 -24.84
C ASP A 47 -16.34 12.87 -25.96
N ALA A 48 -16.58 12.10 -27.02
CA ALA A 48 -17.45 12.51 -28.12
C ALA A 48 -18.91 12.65 -27.69
N VAL A 49 -19.40 11.76 -26.82
CA VAL A 49 -20.74 11.83 -26.22
C VAL A 49 -20.87 13.04 -25.31
N ASP A 50 -19.87 13.28 -24.45
CA ASP A 50 -19.91 14.42 -23.51
C ASP A 50 -19.81 15.76 -24.26
N LYS A 51 -19.06 15.85 -25.35
CA LYS A 51 -19.06 17.02 -26.26
C LYS A 51 -20.44 17.25 -26.88
N LEU A 52 -21.11 16.18 -27.33
CA LEU A 52 -22.47 16.27 -27.86
C LEU A 52 -23.43 16.81 -26.80
N ARG A 53 -23.39 16.28 -25.59
CA ARG A 53 -24.20 16.75 -24.46
C ARG A 53 -23.96 18.23 -24.17
N PHE A 54 -22.69 18.65 -24.16
CA PHE A 54 -22.32 20.03 -23.89
C PHE A 54 -22.80 20.99 -25.01
N GLU A 55 -22.57 20.67 -26.27
CA GLU A 55 -23.06 21.51 -27.39
C GLU A 55 -24.59 21.55 -27.44
N ALA A 56 -25.26 20.47 -27.04
CA ALA A 56 -26.70 20.39 -26.98
C ALA A 56 -27.32 21.32 -25.92
N LEU A 57 -26.59 21.75 -24.91
CA LEU A 57 -27.04 22.78 -23.95
C LEU A 57 -27.37 24.10 -24.66
N SER A 58 -26.62 24.42 -25.72
CA SER A 58 -26.82 25.61 -26.53
C SER A 58 -27.73 25.36 -27.77
N ASN A 59 -27.74 24.11 -28.27
CA ASN A 59 -28.53 23.71 -29.42
C ASN A 59 -29.19 22.34 -29.22
N PRO A 60 -30.35 22.28 -28.56
CA PRO A 60 -31.06 21.03 -28.25
C PRO A 60 -31.40 20.16 -29.47
N ASN A 61 -31.44 20.73 -30.67
CA ASN A 61 -31.72 19.99 -31.91
C ASN A 61 -30.62 18.98 -32.25
N LEU A 62 -29.43 19.10 -31.67
CA LEU A 62 -28.34 18.13 -31.86
C LEU A 62 -28.65 16.75 -31.25
N LEU A 63 -29.54 16.71 -30.26
CA LEU A 63 -30.06 15.49 -29.62
C LEU A 63 -31.34 14.98 -30.28
N ALA A 64 -31.74 15.53 -31.44
CA ALA A 64 -32.95 15.13 -32.15
C ALA A 64 -32.83 13.66 -32.64
N GLY A 65 -33.37 12.78 -31.85
CA GLY A 65 -33.44 11.34 -32.04
C GLY A 65 -33.48 10.64 -30.67
N ASP A 66 -34.33 9.65 -30.51
CA ASP A 66 -34.56 8.90 -29.26
C ASP A 66 -33.40 7.94 -28.87
N THR A 67 -32.19 8.15 -29.41
CA THR A 67 -31.02 7.31 -29.14
C THR A 67 -30.40 7.69 -27.81
N GLN A 68 -30.49 6.79 -26.85
CA GLN A 68 -29.74 6.87 -25.60
C GLN A 68 -28.23 6.90 -25.92
N PRO A 69 -27.46 7.80 -25.30
CA PRO A 69 -26.00 7.83 -25.50
C PRO A 69 -25.35 6.51 -25.08
N ASN A 70 -24.66 5.88 -26.01
CA ASN A 70 -23.95 4.63 -25.79
C ASN A 70 -22.75 4.46 -26.69
N VAL A 71 -21.93 3.45 -26.38
CA VAL A 71 -20.90 2.89 -27.25
C VAL A 71 -21.26 1.44 -27.50
N THR A 72 -21.30 1.02 -28.77
CA THR A 72 -21.56 -0.37 -29.14
C THR A 72 -20.26 -0.99 -29.62
N ILE A 73 -19.96 -2.21 -29.19
CA ILE A 73 -18.81 -2.99 -29.64
C ILE A 73 -19.32 -4.28 -30.25
N ASP A 74 -18.96 -4.52 -31.50
CA ASP A 74 -19.22 -5.74 -32.22
C ASP A 74 -17.90 -6.36 -32.67
N PHE A 75 -17.87 -7.67 -32.90
CA PHE A 75 -16.71 -8.37 -33.43
C PHE A 75 -17.14 -9.45 -34.43
N ASP A 76 -16.24 -9.75 -35.34
CA ASP A 76 -16.39 -10.84 -36.29
C ASP A 76 -15.08 -11.64 -36.31
N ALA A 77 -15.14 -12.85 -35.77
CA ALA A 77 -13.98 -13.74 -35.67
C ALA A 77 -13.53 -14.28 -37.04
N GLU A 78 -14.46 -14.45 -38.00
CA GLU A 78 -14.13 -14.95 -39.36
C GLU A 78 -13.47 -13.85 -40.19
N ALA A 79 -14.00 -12.62 -40.13
CA ALA A 79 -13.43 -11.45 -40.79
C ALA A 79 -12.23 -10.86 -40.03
N ASN A 80 -11.96 -11.34 -38.81
CA ASN A 80 -10.93 -10.87 -37.89
C ASN A 80 -11.03 -9.36 -37.65
N THR A 81 -12.23 -8.87 -37.29
CA THR A 81 -12.52 -7.45 -37.09
C THR A 81 -13.17 -7.16 -35.75
N ILE A 82 -12.88 -5.96 -35.24
CA ILE A 82 -13.62 -5.35 -34.12
C ILE A 82 -14.20 -4.02 -34.60
N THR A 83 -15.47 -3.78 -34.32
CA THR A 83 -16.15 -2.53 -34.67
C THR A 83 -16.63 -1.84 -33.39
N LEU A 84 -16.24 -0.59 -33.18
CA LEU A 84 -16.68 0.27 -32.10
C LEU A 84 -17.46 1.45 -32.69
N ALA A 85 -18.72 1.63 -32.25
CA ALA A 85 -19.59 2.71 -32.69
C ALA A 85 -20.06 3.55 -31.50
N ASP A 86 -19.89 4.88 -31.58
CA ASP A 86 -20.41 5.83 -30.61
C ASP A 86 -21.58 6.66 -31.18
N THR A 87 -22.44 7.11 -30.28
CA THR A 87 -23.53 8.04 -30.55
C THR A 87 -23.16 9.50 -30.23
N GLY A 88 -21.86 9.82 -30.29
CA GLY A 88 -21.33 11.12 -29.93
C GLY A 88 -21.50 12.19 -31.01
N ILE A 89 -20.78 13.30 -30.83
CA ILE A 89 -20.85 14.49 -31.70
C ILE A 89 -20.46 14.20 -33.17
N GLY A 90 -19.61 13.18 -33.42
CA GLY A 90 -19.03 12.88 -34.71
C GLY A 90 -18.10 13.98 -35.21
N MET A 91 -17.64 13.84 -36.49
CA MET A 91 -16.69 14.78 -37.12
C MET A 91 -17.15 15.15 -38.52
N SER A 92 -16.96 16.41 -38.87
CA SER A 92 -16.99 16.90 -40.26
C SER A 92 -15.73 16.49 -40.99
N ARG A 93 -15.72 16.58 -42.33
CA ARG A 93 -14.54 16.27 -43.16
C ARG A 93 -13.31 17.07 -42.74
N ASP A 94 -13.45 18.34 -42.43
CA ASP A 94 -12.33 19.23 -42.06
C ASP A 94 -11.81 18.84 -40.64
N GLU A 95 -12.69 18.45 -39.75
CA GLU A 95 -12.31 17.93 -38.42
C GLU A 95 -11.57 16.60 -38.55
N VAL A 96 -11.99 15.68 -39.44
CA VAL A 96 -11.27 14.42 -39.72
C VAL A 96 -9.85 14.71 -40.17
N ILE A 97 -9.67 15.60 -41.16
CA ILE A 97 -8.35 16.01 -41.66
C ILE A 97 -7.51 16.61 -40.51
N SER A 98 -8.13 17.46 -39.70
CA SER A 98 -7.43 18.15 -38.61
C SER A 98 -7.06 17.22 -37.45
N HIS A 99 -7.96 16.29 -37.04
CA HIS A 99 -7.78 15.48 -35.84
C HIS A 99 -7.13 14.12 -36.11
N LEU A 100 -7.48 13.45 -37.20
CA LEU A 100 -6.90 12.15 -37.58
C LEU A 100 -5.73 12.28 -38.58
N GLY A 101 -5.65 13.37 -39.29
CA GLY A 101 -4.57 13.64 -40.23
C GLY A 101 -3.37 14.39 -39.64
N THR A 102 -3.44 14.82 -38.38
CA THR A 102 -2.35 15.48 -37.67
C THR A 102 -1.99 14.71 -36.40
N ILE A 103 -0.77 14.18 -36.36
CA ILE A 103 -0.26 13.42 -35.20
C ILE A 103 -0.14 14.33 -33.97
N ALA A 104 -0.54 13.84 -32.79
CA ALA A 104 -0.51 14.55 -31.51
C ALA A 104 -1.37 15.83 -31.47
N LYS A 105 -2.42 15.90 -32.30
CA LYS A 105 -3.42 16.98 -32.23
C LYS A 105 -4.71 16.48 -31.58
N SER A 106 -5.01 16.99 -30.41
CA SER A 106 -6.23 16.61 -29.66
C SER A 106 -7.38 17.58 -29.95
N GLY A 107 -8.47 17.04 -30.50
CA GLY A 107 -9.75 17.78 -30.61
C GLY A 107 -10.39 18.03 -29.24
N THR A 108 -10.07 17.24 -28.23
CA THR A 108 -10.49 17.41 -26.85
C THR A 108 -9.74 18.57 -26.17
N ALA A 109 -8.41 18.66 -26.38
CA ALA A 109 -7.64 19.80 -25.88
C ALA A 109 -8.11 21.14 -26.48
N ALA A 110 -8.30 21.18 -27.80
CA ALA A 110 -8.83 22.36 -28.49
C ALA A 110 -10.24 22.76 -28.01
N PHE A 111 -11.09 21.79 -27.67
CA PHE A 111 -12.41 22.06 -27.09
C PHE A 111 -12.28 22.64 -25.68
N LEU A 112 -11.40 22.08 -24.82
CA LEU A 112 -11.16 22.56 -23.45
C LEU A 112 -10.59 23.99 -23.42
N GLU A 113 -9.78 24.38 -24.39
CA GLU A 113 -9.26 25.75 -24.51
C GLU A 113 -10.36 26.78 -24.77
N ASN A 114 -11.45 26.38 -25.43
CA ASN A 114 -12.60 27.25 -25.71
C ASN A 114 -13.58 27.35 -24.55
N LEU A 115 -13.46 26.52 -23.51
CA LEU A 115 -14.30 26.58 -22.32
C LEU A 115 -13.77 27.63 -21.34
N THR A 116 -14.67 28.34 -20.66
CA THR A 116 -14.32 29.39 -19.70
C THR A 116 -14.74 29.01 -18.27
N GLY A 117 -13.90 29.37 -17.29
CA GLY A 117 -14.22 29.30 -15.87
C GLY A 117 -14.68 27.93 -15.36
N ASP A 118 -15.87 27.88 -14.78
CA ASP A 118 -16.41 26.66 -14.17
C ASP A 118 -16.73 25.56 -15.20
N GLN A 119 -17.05 25.94 -16.44
CA GLN A 119 -17.32 24.98 -17.52
C GLN A 119 -16.10 24.07 -17.82
N LYS A 120 -14.89 24.62 -17.68
CA LYS A 120 -13.65 23.85 -17.89
C LYS A 120 -13.45 22.84 -16.76
N LYS A 121 -13.84 23.18 -15.52
CA LYS A 121 -13.75 22.30 -14.37
C LYS A 121 -14.81 21.20 -14.41
N ASP A 122 -15.99 21.52 -14.91
CA ASP A 122 -17.10 20.56 -15.01
C ASP A 122 -16.94 19.58 -16.17
N SER A 123 -16.05 19.88 -17.15
CA SER A 123 -15.80 19.00 -18.28
C SER A 123 -14.87 17.86 -17.90
N GLN A 124 -15.37 16.63 -18.00
CA GLN A 124 -14.65 15.39 -17.63
C GLN A 124 -14.03 14.73 -18.87
N LEU A 125 -13.40 15.52 -19.75
CA LEU A 125 -12.85 15.05 -21.02
C LEU A 125 -11.44 14.49 -20.84
N ILE A 126 -11.19 13.27 -21.33
CA ILE A 126 -10.02 12.44 -21.02
C ILE A 126 -8.92 12.54 -22.10
N GLY A 127 -9.30 12.64 -23.37
CA GLY A 127 -8.40 12.53 -24.53
C GLY A 127 -7.58 13.77 -24.85
N GLN A 128 -6.72 14.24 -23.95
CA GLN A 128 -6.00 15.52 -24.09
C GLN A 128 -4.75 15.44 -24.98
N PHE A 129 -4.13 14.28 -25.15
CA PHE A 129 -2.82 14.12 -25.80
C PHE A 129 -2.90 13.99 -27.33
N GLY A 130 -4.04 13.60 -27.91
CA GLY A 130 -4.21 13.40 -29.35
C GLY A 130 -3.43 12.23 -29.94
N VAL A 131 -3.02 11.26 -29.12
CA VAL A 131 -2.23 10.09 -29.52
C VAL A 131 -2.96 8.77 -29.25
N GLY A 132 -3.96 8.75 -28.37
CA GLY A 132 -4.66 7.54 -27.96
C GLY A 132 -5.30 6.77 -29.10
N PHE A 133 -5.82 7.48 -30.12
CA PHE A 133 -6.41 6.86 -31.32
C PHE A 133 -5.43 5.94 -32.04
N TYR A 134 -4.15 6.32 -32.14
CA TYR A 134 -3.14 5.55 -32.87
C TYR A 134 -2.78 4.23 -32.17
N SER A 135 -3.19 4.03 -30.90
CA SER A 135 -3.05 2.74 -30.21
C SER A 135 -3.82 1.61 -30.93
N ALA A 136 -4.82 1.93 -31.75
CA ALA A 136 -5.53 0.99 -32.62
C ALA A 136 -4.58 0.18 -33.52
N PHE A 137 -3.50 0.80 -34.02
CA PHE A 137 -2.51 0.16 -34.88
C PHE A 137 -1.56 -0.80 -34.13
N ILE A 138 -1.64 -0.86 -32.80
CA ILE A 138 -0.94 -1.91 -32.04
C ILE A 138 -1.49 -3.28 -32.44
N VAL A 139 -2.80 -3.39 -32.60
CA VAL A 139 -3.54 -4.64 -32.85
C VAL A 139 -4.09 -4.75 -34.28
N ALA A 140 -4.19 -3.67 -35.04
CA ALA A 140 -4.79 -3.63 -36.37
C ALA A 140 -3.78 -3.30 -37.47
N ASP A 141 -3.90 -3.96 -38.63
CA ASP A 141 -3.19 -3.67 -39.85
C ASP A 141 -3.86 -2.54 -40.66
N GLN A 142 -5.16 -2.39 -40.51
CA GLN A 142 -5.97 -1.35 -41.13
C GLN A 142 -7.04 -0.85 -40.16
N VAL A 143 -7.24 0.46 -40.15
CA VAL A 143 -8.29 1.13 -39.37
C VAL A 143 -9.17 1.94 -40.32
N GLU A 144 -10.50 1.73 -40.19
CA GLU A 144 -11.50 2.51 -40.91
C GLU A 144 -12.31 3.35 -39.89
N VAL A 145 -12.54 4.63 -40.24
CA VAL A 145 -13.34 5.55 -39.40
C VAL A 145 -14.45 6.13 -40.25
N LEU A 146 -15.67 5.72 -40.03
CA LEU A 146 -16.88 6.28 -40.64
C LEU A 146 -17.54 7.25 -39.65
N THR A 147 -17.55 8.53 -39.96
CA THR A 147 -18.06 9.55 -39.03
C THR A 147 -18.96 10.56 -39.70
N ARG A 148 -19.96 11.05 -38.94
CA ARG A 148 -20.87 12.11 -39.33
C ARG A 148 -21.10 13.06 -38.16
N ARG A 149 -20.88 14.37 -38.39
CA ARG A 149 -21.13 15.42 -37.40
C ARG A 149 -22.61 15.54 -37.09
N ALA A 150 -22.95 15.67 -35.81
CA ALA A 150 -24.32 15.93 -35.37
C ALA A 150 -24.88 17.23 -36.02
N GLY A 151 -26.14 17.20 -36.40
CA GLY A 151 -26.81 18.32 -37.07
C GLY A 151 -26.54 18.44 -38.57
N THR A 152 -25.86 17.44 -39.19
CA THR A 152 -25.62 17.41 -40.63
C THR A 152 -26.39 16.28 -41.31
N GLU A 153 -26.55 16.36 -42.65
CA GLU A 153 -27.25 15.37 -43.47
C GLU A 153 -26.47 14.05 -43.55
N ALA A 154 -27.19 12.95 -43.84
CA ALA A 154 -26.61 11.60 -43.88
C ALA A 154 -25.47 11.44 -44.91
N GLU A 155 -25.59 12.12 -46.03
CA GLU A 155 -24.63 12.14 -47.17
C GLU A 155 -23.38 12.99 -46.89
N SER A 156 -23.33 13.72 -45.78
CA SER A 156 -22.17 14.49 -45.36
C SER A 156 -21.14 13.67 -44.58
N ALA A 157 -21.37 12.38 -44.39
CA ALA A 157 -20.46 11.48 -43.70
C ALA A 157 -19.14 11.33 -44.46
N THR A 158 -18.08 11.11 -43.71
CA THR A 158 -16.72 10.90 -44.24
C THR A 158 -16.20 9.54 -43.76
N LEU A 159 -15.63 8.78 -44.71
CA LEU A 159 -14.89 7.56 -44.44
C LEU A 159 -13.41 7.84 -44.55
N TRP A 160 -12.68 7.62 -43.50
CA TRP A 160 -11.22 7.70 -43.41
C TRP A 160 -10.65 6.30 -43.28
N ARG A 161 -9.56 5.98 -43.93
CA ARG A 161 -8.85 4.70 -43.84
C ARG A 161 -7.35 4.91 -43.81
N SER A 162 -6.64 4.13 -43.01
CA SER A 162 -5.17 4.10 -42.97
C SER A 162 -4.67 2.73 -42.53
N SER A 163 -3.47 2.39 -42.95
CA SER A 163 -2.70 1.24 -42.45
C SER A 163 -1.73 1.59 -41.31
N GLY A 164 -1.80 2.83 -40.78
CA GLY A 164 -0.87 3.28 -39.72
C GLY A 164 0.55 3.60 -40.23
N GLU A 165 0.74 3.67 -41.55
CA GLU A 165 2.01 4.13 -42.16
C GLU A 165 2.06 5.67 -42.23
N ALA A 166 2.26 6.28 -43.37
CA ALA A 166 2.39 7.75 -43.47
C ALA A 166 1.20 8.43 -44.14
N ASP A 167 0.25 7.64 -44.63
CA ASP A 167 -0.85 8.12 -45.45
C ASP A 167 -2.23 7.60 -45.00
N TYR A 168 -3.25 8.27 -45.48
CA TYR A 168 -4.64 7.91 -45.29
C TYR A 168 -5.48 8.32 -46.49
N THR A 169 -6.62 7.66 -46.67
CA THR A 169 -7.60 7.98 -47.70
C THR A 169 -8.85 8.61 -47.11
N LEU A 170 -9.53 9.46 -47.87
CA LEU A 170 -10.78 10.13 -47.50
C LEU A 170 -11.81 9.96 -48.60
N GLU A 171 -12.94 9.35 -48.27
CA GLU A 171 -14.07 9.16 -49.18
C GLU A 171 -15.34 9.79 -48.63
N LYS A 172 -16.25 10.23 -49.50
CA LYS A 172 -17.60 10.58 -49.09
C LYS A 172 -18.38 9.30 -48.84
N ALA A 173 -19.13 9.32 -47.77
CA ALA A 173 -19.95 8.17 -47.34
C ALA A 173 -21.34 8.61 -46.88
N VAL A 174 -22.19 7.64 -46.58
CA VAL A 174 -23.51 7.86 -46.01
C VAL A 174 -23.56 7.18 -44.66
N LYS A 175 -24.00 7.90 -43.64
CA LYS A 175 -24.21 7.37 -42.27
C LYS A 175 -25.52 7.90 -41.72
N ALA A 176 -26.44 6.97 -41.43
CA ALA A 176 -27.82 7.31 -41.00
C ALA A 176 -27.89 8.11 -39.69
N HIS A 177 -27.03 7.79 -38.73
CA HIS A 177 -26.98 8.44 -37.42
C HIS A 177 -25.67 9.24 -37.24
N ALA A 178 -25.70 10.33 -36.46
CA ALA A 178 -24.50 11.03 -36.03
C ALA A 178 -23.61 10.15 -35.18
N GLY A 179 -22.35 10.53 -35.01
CA GLY A 179 -21.36 9.78 -34.25
C GLY A 179 -20.29 9.15 -35.13
N THR A 180 -19.45 8.33 -34.53
CA THR A 180 -18.31 7.70 -35.19
C THR A 180 -18.36 6.18 -35.07
N THR A 181 -18.02 5.49 -36.16
CA THR A 181 -17.84 4.03 -36.19
C THR A 181 -16.40 3.74 -36.59
N ILE A 182 -15.67 3.00 -35.77
CA ILE A 182 -14.27 2.62 -35.99
C ILE A 182 -14.25 1.11 -36.21
N THR A 183 -13.75 0.66 -37.35
CA THR A 183 -13.54 -0.77 -37.64
C THR A 183 -12.05 -1.05 -37.71
N LEU A 184 -11.62 -2.01 -36.90
CA LEU A 184 -10.26 -2.50 -36.79
C LEU A 184 -10.15 -3.82 -37.54
N HIS A 185 -9.30 -3.89 -38.55
CA HIS A 185 -8.90 -5.15 -39.17
C HIS A 185 -7.66 -5.64 -38.43
N LEU A 186 -7.83 -6.68 -37.62
CA LEU A 186 -6.78 -7.14 -36.72
C LEU A 186 -5.64 -7.82 -37.44
N LYS A 187 -4.44 -7.69 -36.90
CA LYS A 187 -3.26 -8.46 -37.32
C LYS A 187 -3.50 -9.95 -37.08
N ALA A 188 -2.88 -10.79 -37.89
CA ALA A 188 -3.04 -12.24 -37.77
C ALA A 188 -2.59 -12.80 -36.41
N ASP A 189 -1.60 -12.17 -35.79
CA ASP A 189 -1.08 -12.52 -34.45
C ASP A 189 -1.86 -11.85 -33.29
N GLU A 190 -2.89 -11.07 -33.59
CA GLU A 190 -3.76 -10.38 -32.61
C GLU A 190 -5.24 -10.82 -32.73
N SER A 191 -5.51 -11.89 -33.44
CA SER A 191 -6.87 -12.43 -33.66
C SER A 191 -7.59 -12.78 -32.36
N ASP A 192 -6.86 -13.06 -31.29
CA ASP A 192 -7.42 -13.35 -29.96
C ASP A 192 -8.25 -12.19 -29.37
N PHE A 193 -8.12 -10.98 -29.91
CA PHE A 193 -8.98 -9.86 -29.52
C PHE A 193 -10.37 -9.90 -30.19
N ALA A 194 -10.57 -10.64 -31.29
CA ALA A 194 -11.88 -10.84 -31.90
C ALA A 194 -12.69 -11.94 -31.15
N ASP A 195 -12.76 -11.81 -29.83
CA ASP A 195 -13.41 -12.74 -28.92
C ASP A 195 -14.28 -11.99 -27.91
N GLY A 196 -15.52 -12.44 -27.73
CA GLY A 196 -16.49 -11.75 -26.89
C GLY A 196 -16.10 -11.72 -25.41
N TYR A 197 -15.56 -12.83 -24.88
CA TYR A 197 -15.10 -12.90 -23.50
C TYR A 197 -13.91 -11.97 -23.26
N ARG A 198 -12.96 -11.94 -24.21
CA ARG A 198 -11.78 -11.06 -24.13
C ARG A 198 -12.18 -9.60 -24.13
N ILE A 199 -13.07 -9.18 -25.02
CA ILE A 199 -13.57 -7.80 -25.10
C ILE A 199 -14.28 -7.42 -23.81
N ARG A 200 -15.19 -8.26 -23.29
CA ARG A 200 -15.90 -8.02 -22.01
C ARG A 200 -14.95 -7.87 -20.85
N SER A 201 -13.92 -8.71 -20.77
CA SER A 201 -12.89 -8.64 -19.74
C SER A 201 -12.10 -7.31 -19.78
N VAL A 202 -11.69 -6.88 -20.98
CA VAL A 202 -10.95 -5.61 -21.17
C VAL A 202 -11.85 -4.41 -20.83
N VAL A 203 -13.11 -4.40 -21.28
CA VAL A 203 -14.07 -3.33 -20.95
C VAL A 203 -14.31 -3.25 -19.46
N LYS A 204 -14.51 -4.39 -18.81
CA LYS A 204 -14.72 -4.45 -17.36
C LYS A 204 -13.50 -3.95 -16.57
N LYS A 205 -12.31 -4.23 -17.05
CA LYS A 205 -11.07 -3.77 -16.42
C LYS A 205 -10.85 -2.26 -16.54
N TYR A 206 -11.03 -1.69 -17.75
CA TYR A 206 -10.60 -0.33 -18.04
C TYR A 206 -11.71 0.70 -18.13
N ALA A 207 -12.96 0.29 -18.43
CA ALA A 207 -14.08 1.16 -18.75
C ALA A 207 -15.35 0.88 -17.93
N ASP A 208 -15.27 0.05 -16.89
CA ASP A 208 -16.43 -0.37 -16.09
C ASP A 208 -17.20 0.82 -15.49
N HIS A 209 -16.49 1.86 -15.11
CA HIS A 209 -17.03 3.01 -14.39
C HIS A 209 -17.21 4.27 -15.23
N LEU A 210 -17.02 4.19 -16.54
CA LEU A 210 -17.34 5.30 -17.45
C LEU A 210 -18.83 5.61 -17.43
N SER A 211 -19.18 6.91 -17.59
CA SER A 211 -20.57 7.40 -17.46
C SER A 211 -21.50 7.07 -18.63
N ILE A 212 -21.03 6.26 -19.56
CA ILE A 212 -21.81 5.81 -20.72
C ILE A 212 -21.88 4.27 -20.76
N PRO A 213 -23.02 3.69 -21.11
CA PRO A 213 -23.12 2.26 -21.29
C PRO A 213 -22.31 1.80 -22.52
N VAL A 214 -21.51 0.76 -22.33
CA VAL A 214 -20.85 0.02 -23.41
C VAL A 214 -21.67 -1.21 -23.70
N MET A 215 -22.22 -1.30 -24.91
CA MET A 215 -23.17 -2.30 -25.33
C MET A 215 -22.47 -3.38 -26.16
N MET A 216 -22.77 -4.65 -25.92
CA MET A 216 -22.38 -5.77 -26.77
C MET A 216 -23.57 -6.68 -26.99
N ALA A 217 -23.54 -7.43 -28.09
CA ALA A 217 -24.50 -8.48 -28.34
C ALA A 217 -24.52 -9.48 -27.21
N LYS A 218 -25.71 -9.85 -26.77
CA LYS A 218 -25.93 -10.87 -25.74
C LYS A 218 -25.54 -12.23 -26.30
N GLU A 219 -24.70 -12.95 -25.56
CA GLU A 219 -24.33 -14.31 -25.97
C GLU A 219 -25.46 -15.26 -25.59
N ASP A 220 -26.22 -15.72 -26.60
CA ASP A 220 -27.18 -16.81 -26.43
C ASP A 220 -26.44 -18.13 -26.47
N TYR A 221 -26.07 -18.68 -25.31
CA TYR A 221 -25.53 -20.05 -25.17
C TYR A 221 -26.51 -21.14 -25.58
N ALA A 222 -27.75 -20.80 -25.93
CA ALA A 222 -28.79 -21.72 -26.36
C ALA A 222 -28.76 -22.03 -27.87
N ALA A 223 -28.07 -21.27 -28.70
CA ALA A 223 -28.10 -21.44 -30.16
C ALA A 223 -27.11 -22.49 -30.72
N GLU A 224 -26.15 -22.97 -29.90
CA GLU A 224 -25.18 -24.01 -30.35
C GLU A 224 -25.70 -25.45 -30.29
N SER A 225 -26.90 -25.69 -29.75
CA SER A 225 -27.44 -27.05 -29.59
C SER A 225 -28.49 -27.48 -30.62
N GLU A 226 -28.82 -26.67 -31.63
CA GLU A 226 -29.88 -26.99 -32.63
C GLU A 226 -29.43 -26.95 -34.11
N ASN A 227 -28.18 -27.15 -34.42
CA ASN A 227 -27.71 -27.26 -35.80
C ASN A 227 -27.76 -28.69 -36.35
N ASP A 228 -28.73 -29.53 -35.89
CA ASP A 228 -29.06 -30.82 -36.48
C ASP A 228 -30.54 -30.85 -36.94
N ALA A 229 -30.95 -29.93 -37.81
CA ALA A 229 -32.21 -30.04 -38.55
C ALA A 229 -32.00 -29.63 -39.99
N GLU A 230 -31.91 -30.66 -40.86
CA GLU A 230 -32.19 -30.54 -42.29
C GLU A 230 -33.63 -30.04 -42.45
N ASP A 231 -33.81 -28.80 -42.93
CA ASP A 231 -34.78 -28.47 -43.99
C ASP A 231 -34.79 -26.95 -44.26
N GLY A 232 -34.69 -26.60 -45.53
CA GLY A 232 -34.48 -25.22 -46.00
C GLY A 232 -35.74 -24.35 -45.91
N GLU A 233 -35.93 -23.67 -44.81
CA GLU A 233 -36.71 -22.43 -44.73
C GLU A 233 -35.86 -21.32 -44.10
N ALA A 234 -35.88 -20.15 -44.73
CA ALA A 234 -35.13 -18.97 -44.26
C ALA A 234 -35.55 -18.66 -42.81
N SER A 235 -34.63 -18.89 -41.87
CA SER A 235 -34.82 -18.51 -40.47
C SER A 235 -35.14 -17.03 -40.36
N PRO A 236 -36.12 -16.60 -39.53
CA PRO A 236 -36.37 -15.19 -39.30
C PRO A 236 -35.08 -14.57 -38.77
N LYS A 237 -34.74 -13.35 -39.24
CA LYS A 237 -33.64 -12.56 -38.69
C LYS A 237 -33.88 -12.43 -37.17
N VAL A 238 -33.11 -13.17 -36.40
CA VAL A 238 -33.08 -12.98 -34.95
C VAL A 238 -32.61 -11.55 -34.73
N GLU A 239 -33.43 -10.69 -34.12
CA GLU A 239 -33.00 -9.37 -33.68
C GLU A 239 -31.95 -9.58 -32.59
N VAL A 240 -30.71 -9.18 -32.88
CA VAL A 240 -29.61 -9.28 -31.92
C VAL A 240 -29.94 -8.35 -30.72
N GLU A 241 -30.13 -8.95 -29.56
CA GLU A 241 -30.34 -8.21 -28.32
C GLU A 241 -29.00 -7.74 -27.78
N TYR A 242 -28.87 -6.45 -27.43
CA TYR A 242 -27.66 -5.85 -26.85
C TYR A 242 -27.83 -5.67 -25.34
N GLU A 243 -26.77 -5.92 -24.60
CA GLU A 243 -26.70 -5.68 -23.15
C GLU A 243 -25.55 -4.74 -22.81
N ALA A 244 -25.68 -3.99 -21.71
CA ALA A 244 -24.59 -3.19 -21.17
C ALA A 244 -23.60 -4.10 -20.44
N ILE A 245 -22.34 -4.07 -20.87
CA ILE A 245 -21.26 -4.92 -20.32
C ILE A 245 -20.41 -4.22 -19.26
N ASN A 246 -20.66 -2.93 -19.02
CA ASN A 246 -20.03 -2.15 -17.96
C ASN A 246 -21.07 -1.65 -16.95
N ALA A 247 -20.64 -1.29 -15.75
CA ALA A 247 -21.49 -0.75 -14.70
C ALA A 247 -22.03 0.66 -15.02
N ALA A 248 -21.37 1.39 -15.92
CA ALA A 248 -21.70 2.75 -16.37
C ALA A 248 -21.87 3.77 -15.22
N GLN A 249 -21.52 3.40 -13.99
CA GLN A 249 -21.59 4.25 -12.82
C GLN A 249 -20.49 3.91 -11.82
N ALA A 250 -19.74 4.91 -11.39
CA ALA A 250 -18.74 4.76 -10.34
C ALA A 250 -19.40 5.02 -8.97
N LEU A 251 -19.34 4.02 -8.07
CA LEU A 251 -19.93 4.12 -6.74
C LEU A 251 -19.38 5.33 -5.98
N TRP A 252 -18.08 5.60 -6.09
CA TRP A 252 -17.42 6.71 -5.38
C TRP A 252 -17.80 8.11 -5.88
N THR A 253 -18.44 8.22 -7.03
CA THR A 253 -18.94 9.51 -7.54
C THR A 253 -20.31 9.89 -6.97
N ARG A 254 -21.02 8.91 -6.38
CA ARG A 254 -22.33 9.13 -5.76
C ARG A 254 -22.19 9.83 -4.41
N SER A 255 -23.24 10.56 -4.01
CA SER A 255 -23.29 11.13 -2.66
C SER A 255 -23.30 10.01 -1.61
N ARG A 256 -22.55 10.18 -0.52
CA ARG A 256 -22.54 9.21 0.61
C ARG A 256 -23.92 8.87 1.14
N LYS A 257 -24.87 9.81 1.04
CA LYS A 257 -26.24 9.64 1.54
C LYS A 257 -27.05 8.69 0.67
N ASP A 258 -26.63 8.53 -0.59
CA ASP A 258 -27.33 7.76 -1.61
C ASP A 258 -26.73 6.35 -1.78
N VAL A 259 -25.62 6.05 -1.09
CA VAL A 259 -24.97 4.74 -1.12
C VAL A 259 -25.24 4.00 0.18
N LYS A 260 -25.78 2.79 0.07
CA LYS A 260 -26.07 1.92 1.21
C LYS A 260 -24.82 1.18 1.66
N GLU A 261 -24.84 0.71 2.90
CA GLU A 261 -23.77 -0.06 3.49
C GLU A 261 -23.43 -1.34 2.69
N ASP A 262 -24.45 -2.08 2.27
CA ASP A 262 -24.25 -3.29 1.49
C ASP A 262 -23.56 -3.00 0.15
N GLU A 263 -23.87 -1.86 -0.50
CA GLU A 263 -23.21 -1.47 -1.76
C GLU A 263 -21.72 -1.19 -1.55
N TYR A 264 -21.31 -0.62 -0.38
CA TYR A 264 -19.89 -0.43 -0.04
C TYR A 264 -19.18 -1.77 0.16
N LYS A 265 -19.84 -2.74 0.82
CA LYS A 265 -19.29 -4.06 1.08
C LYS A 265 -19.15 -4.89 -0.21
N GLU A 266 -20.17 -4.87 -1.06
CA GLU A 266 -20.12 -5.53 -2.37
C GLU A 266 -19.03 -4.92 -3.26
N PHE A 267 -18.94 -3.59 -3.28
CA PHE A 267 -17.89 -2.92 -4.03
C PHE A 267 -16.49 -3.26 -3.52
N TYR A 268 -16.31 -3.36 -2.20
CA TYR A 268 -15.04 -3.83 -1.61
C TYR A 268 -14.66 -5.21 -2.14
N LYS A 269 -15.58 -6.18 -2.09
CA LYS A 269 -15.34 -7.55 -2.60
C LYS A 269 -15.01 -7.56 -4.09
N LEU A 270 -15.65 -6.71 -4.86
CA LEU A 270 -15.38 -6.57 -6.30
C LEU A 270 -13.97 -6.02 -6.57
N VAL A 271 -13.55 -4.99 -5.83
CA VAL A 271 -12.27 -4.31 -6.05
C VAL A 271 -11.08 -5.09 -5.53
N THR A 272 -11.26 -5.81 -4.42
CA THR A 272 -10.17 -6.53 -3.73
C THR A 272 -10.12 -8.01 -4.07
N HIS A 273 -11.19 -8.55 -4.66
CA HIS A 273 -11.41 -9.99 -4.87
C HIS A 273 -11.44 -10.80 -3.56
N GLU A 274 -11.76 -10.12 -2.44
CA GLU A 274 -11.94 -10.74 -1.13
C GLU A 274 -13.39 -11.22 -0.94
N TYR A 275 -13.58 -12.22 -0.09
CA TYR A 275 -14.91 -12.78 0.20
C TYR A 275 -15.50 -12.22 1.49
N GLU A 276 -14.67 -11.77 2.42
CA GLU A 276 -15.08 -11.24 3.71
C GLU A 276 -15.43 -9.75 3.60
N ASP A 277 -16.25 -9.25 4.54
CA ASP A 277 -16.59 -7.84 4.62
C ASP A 277 -15.40 -7.03 5.14
N PRO A 278 -15.25 -5.75 4.75
CA PRO A 278 -14.27 -4.86 5.34
C PRO A 278 -14.65 -4.50 6.77
N LEU A 279 -13.67 -4.27 7.65
CA LEU A 279 -13.91 -3.78 9.01
C LEU A 279 -14.45 -2.35 9.03
N ASN A 280 -13.96 -1.51 8.13
CA ASN A 280 -14.37 -0.10 8.05
C ASN A 280 -14.07 0.46 6.67
N TRP A 281 -14.73 1.56 6.31
CA TRP A 281 -14.45 2.30 5.08
C TRP A 281 -14.62 3.81 5.26
N SER A 282 -14.01 4.55 4.35
CA SER A 282 -14.11 6.00 4.30
C SER A 282 -14.26 6.49 2.86
N HIS A 283 -15.43 7.06 2.58
CA HIS A 283 -15.73 7.67 1.28
C HIS A 283 -15.61 9.20 1.41
N ASN A 284 -14.70 9.81 0.66
CA ASN A 284 -14.40 11.23 0.73
C ASN A 284 -14.31 11.85 -0.64
N ARG A 285 -14.89 13.04 -0.78
CA ARG A 285 -14.69 13.94 -1.91
C ARG A 285 -13.98 15.19 -1.40
N VAL A 286 -12.88 15.51 -2.03
CA VAL A 286 -12.06 16.70 -1.74
C VAL A 286 -12.22 17.65 -2.90
N GLU A 287 -12.59 18.88 -2.59
CA GLU A 287 -12.77 19.98 -3.54
C GLU A 287 -11.94 21.18 -3.07
N GLY A 288 -11.19 21.80 -3.97
CA GLY A 288 -10.36 22.95 -3.64
C GLY A 288 -9.19 23.16 -4.58
N LYS A 289 -7.97 23.20 -4.05
CA LYS A 289 -6.75 23.26 -4.87
C LYS A 289 -6.49 21.94 -5.61
N LEU A 290 -6.94 20.83 -5.01
CA LEU A 290 -6.92 19.50 -5.59
C LEU A 290 -8.33 18.95 -5.53
N GLU A 291 -8.75 18.32 -6.63
CA GLU A 291 -10.03 17.65 -6.73
C GLU A 291 -9.85 16.17 -6.91
N TYR A 292 -10.25 15.39 -5.90
CA TYR A 292 -10.24 13.94 -5.98
C TYR A 292 -11.30 13.33 -5.08
N THR A 293 -11.71 12.14 -5.42
CA THR A 293 -12.53 11.27 -4.58
C THR A 293 -11.71 10.06 -4.13
N SER A 294 -11.85 9.68 -2.88
CA SER A 294 -11.22 8.48 -2.35
C SER A 294 -12.24 7.61 -1.62
N LEU A 295 -12.19 6.32 -1.86
CA LEU A 295 -12.94 5.32 -1.12
C LEU A 295 -11.94 4.29 -0.60
N LEU A 296 -11.62 4.41 0.69
CA LEU A 296 -10.62 3.60 1.38
C LEU A 296 -11.31 2.55 2.25
N TYR A 297 -10.73 1.37 2.34
CA TYR A 297 -11.20 0.25 3.15
C TYR A 297 -10.11 -0.29 4.07
N ILE A 298 -10.52 -0.69 5.28
CA ILE A 298 -9.72 -1.53 6.17
C ILE A 298 -10.22 -2.96 5.98
N PRO A 299 -9.42 -3.89 5.45
CA PRO A 299 -9.82 -5.29 5.26
C PRO A 299 -10.15 -6.00 6.57
N GLY A 300 -10.98 -7.04 6.50
CA GLY A 300 -11.32 -7.89 7.66
C GLY A 300 -10.22 -8.88 8.02
N ARG A 301 -9.35 -9.22 7.05
CA ARG A 301 -8.29 -10.22 7.19
C ARG A 301 -7.04 -9.80 6.41
N ALA A 302 -5.89 -10.20 6.92
CA ALA A 302 -4.62 -9.99 6.23
C ALA A 302 -4.51 -10.93 5.01
N PRO A 303 -4.18 -10.42 3.81
CA PRO A 303 -3.87 -11.26 2.67
C PRO A 303 -2.58 -12.03 2.97
N TYR A 304 -2.47 -13.25 2.41
CA TYR A 304 -1.33 -14.14 2.67
C TYR A 304 0.02 -13.57 2.20
N ASP A 305 -0.01 -12.66 1.26
CA ASP A 305 1.15 -12.00 0.66
C ASP A 305 1.50 -10.64 1.30
N LEU A 306 0.81 -10.25 2.37
CA LEU A 306 1.03 -8.98 3.08
C LEU A 306 2.51 -8.74 3.46
N TRP A 307 3.23 -9.82 3.71
CA TRP A 307 4.64 -9.83 4.12
C TRP A 307 5.62 -9.87 2.94
N ASN A 308 5.14 -10.15 1.74
CA ASN A 308 5.95 -10.12 0.54
C ASN A 308 6.11 -8.67 0.07
N ARG A 309 7.36 -8.18 0.02
CA ARG A 309 7.66 -6.82 -0.42
C ARG A 309 7.38 -6.57 -1.90
N ASP A 310 7.37 -7.64 -2.70
CA ASP A 310 7.11 -7.59 -4.14
C ASP A 310 5.64 -7.88 -4.47
N ALA A 311 4.78 -8.08 -3.45
CA ALA A 311 3.35 -8.28 -3.67
C ALA A 311 2.66 -6.99 -4.14
N ALA A 312 1.63 -7.18 -4.93
CA ALA A 312 0.71 -6.14 -5.38
C ALA A 312 0.15 -5.32 -4.21
N ARG A 313 0.43 -4.03 -4.18
CA ARG A 313 0.02 -3.14 -3.10
C ARG A 313 -0.33 -1.76 -3.62
N GLY A 314 -1.11 -1.04 -2.84
CA GLY A 314 -1.55 0.30 -3.19
C GLY A 314 -3.05 0.38 -3.48
N LEU A 315 -3.45 1.54 -3.95
CA LEU A 315 -4.82 1.85 -4.30
C LEU A 315 -5.03 1.72 -5.81
N LYS A 316 -6.26 1.37 -6.22
CA LYS A 316 -6.62 1.50 -7.64
C LYS A 316 -6.74 2.97 -8.00
N LEU A 317 -5.98 3.39 -8.99
CA LEU A 317 -6.02 4.76 -9.47
C LEU A 317 -6.93 4.87 -10.69
N TYR A 318 -7.83 5.84 -10.61
CA TYR A 318 -8.64 6.33 -11.72
C TYR A 318 -8.31 7.80 -11.97
N VAL A 319 -8.38 8.21 -13.21
CA VAL A 319 -8.37 9.62 -13.63
C VAL A 319 -9.61 9.83 -14.47
N GLN A 320 -10.49 10.70 -13.99
CA GLN A 320 -11.79 10.95 -14.63
C GLN A 320 -12.58 9.64 -14.90
N ARG A 321 -12.60 8.74 -13.92
CA ARG A 321 -13.27 7.42 -13.96
C ARG A 321 -12.67 6.39 -14.93
N VAL A 322 -11.58 6.74 -15.61
CA VAL A 322 -10.81 5.78 -16.40
C VAL A 322 -9.76 5.12 -15.53
N PHE A 323 -9.73 3.81 -15.55
CA PHE A 323 -8.74 3.03 -14.84
C PHE A 323 -7.33 3.29 -15.39
N ILE A 324 -6.39 3.59 -14.49
CA ILE A 324 -4.99 3.86 -14.81
C ILE A 324 -4.11 2.70 -14.36
N MET A 325 -4.18 2.32 -13.08
CA MET A 325 -3.38 1.24 -12.50
C MET A 325 -3.99 0.64 -11.24
N ASP A 326 -3.66 -0.62 -10.98
CA ASP A 326 -4.11 -1.35 -9.79
C ASP A 326 -3.30 -1.03 -8.52
N GLU A 327 -2.04 -0.66 -8.69
CA GLU A 327 -1.04 -0.65 -7.63
C GLU A 327 -0.37 0.72 -7.53
N ALA A 328 -1.16 1.72 -7.18
CA ALA A 328 -0.64 3.07 -6.99
C ALA A 328 0.03 3.19 -5.60
N GLU A 329 1.23 2.59 -5.45
CA GLU A 329 2.03 2.57 -4.22
C GLU A 329 2.41 3.97 -3.71
N GLN A 330 2.42 4.96 -4.59
CA GLN A 330 2.82 6.32 -4.28
C GLN A 330 1.87 7.01 -3.29
N PHE A 331 0.62 6.54 -3.17
CA PHE A 331 -0.41 7.22 -2.38
C PHE A 331 -0.44 6.88 -0.91
N LEU A 332 0.22 5.81 -0.48
CA LEU A 332 0.27 5.42 0.93
C LEU A 332 1.69 4.99 1.33
N PRO A 333 2.11 5.25 2.58
CA PRO A 333 3.35 4.69 3.10
C PRO A 333 3.24 3.18 3.30
N LEU A 334 4.39 2.50 3.34
CA LEU A 334 4.45 1.04 3.36
C LEU A 334 3.77 0.42 4.60
N TYR A 335 3.83 1.07 5.74
CA TYR A 335 3.17 0.59 6.96
C TYR A 335 1.62 0.65 6.90
N LEU A 336 1.04 1.27 5.86
CA LEU A 336 -0.40 1.28 5.55
C LEU A 336 -0.76 0.44 4.32
N ARG A 337 0.13 -0.46 3.86
CA ARG A 337 -0.07 -1.29 2.67
C ARG A 337 -1.29 -2.21 2.72
N PHE A 338 -1.85 -2.43 3.88
CA PHE A 338 -3.11 -3.18 4.05
C PHE A 338 -4.34 -2.39 3.64
N ILE A 339 -4.28 -1.06 3.54
CA ILE A 339 -5.39 -0.24 3.09
C ILE A 339 -5.65 -0.53 1.61
N LYS A 340 -6.89 -0.84 1.29
CA LYS A 340 -7.38 -1.08 -0.07
C LYS A 340 -8.38 -0.01 -0.48
N GLY A 341 -8.68 0.06 -1.77
CA GLY A 341 -9.69 1.00 -2.26
C GLY A 341 -9.31 1.70 -3.55
N VAL A 342 -10.00 2.80 -3.81
CA VAL A 342 -9.88 3.56 -5.05
C VAL A 342 -9.61 5.04 -4.77
N VAL A 343 -8.83 5.64 -5.66
CA VAL A 343 -8.64 7.09 -5.75
C VAL A 343 -8.95 7.51 -7.19
N ASP A 344 -9.80 8.51 -7.34
CA ASP A 344 -10.15 9.11 -8.63
C ASP A 344 -9.86 10.61 -8.58
N SER A 345 -8.98 11.09 -9.44
CA SER A 345 -8.54 12.50 -9.47
C SER A 345 -8.63 13.11 -10.85
N ASN A 346 -8.96 14.40 -10.87
CA ASN A 346 -8.94 15.19 -12.09
C ASN A 346 -7.62 15.94 -12.30
N ASP A 347 -6.78 16.06 -11.26
CA ASP A 347 -5.62 16.94 -11.22
C ASP A 347 -4.27 16.22 -11.39
N ILE A 348 -4.27 14.89 -11.42
CA ILE A 348 -3.03 14.12 -11.61
C ILE A 348 -2.57 14.26 -13.05
N SER A 349 -1.34 14.76 -13.21
CA SER A 349 -0.69 14.82 -14.50
C SER A 349 -0.20 13.43 -14.91
N LEU A 350 -0.77 12.91 -15.99
CA LEU A 350 -0.33 11.66 -16.60
C LEU A 350 0.63 11.95 -17.75
N ASN A 351 1.57 11.03 -17.98
CA ASN A 351 2.35 11.04 -19.21
C ASN A 351 1.48 10.56 -20.41
N VAL A 352 2.07 10.52 -21.59
CA VAL A 352 1.36 10.13 -22.82
C VAL A 352 0.85 8.68 -22.76
N SER A 353 1.55 7.78 -22.03
CA SER A 353 1.13 6.39 -21.80
C SER A 353 0.13 6.24 -20.64
N ARG A 354 -0.29 7.34 -20.05
CA ARG A 354 -1.15 7.42 -18.86
C ARG A 354 -0.55 6.78 -17.62
N GLU A 355 0.76 6.82 -17.48
CA GLU A 355 1.45 6.47 -16.23
C GLU A 355 1.65 7.72 -15.39
N ILE A 356 1.73 7.55 -14.07
CA ILE A 356 1.99 8.66 -13.14
C ILE A 356 3.42 9.16 -13.35
N LEU A 357 3.61 10.48 -13.37
CA LEU A 357 4.94 11.08 -13.33
C LEU A 357 5.62 10.77 -11.99
N GLN A 358 6.86 10.31 -12.02
CA GLN A 358 7.61 9.85 -10.85
C GLN A 358 7.80 10.92 -9.75
N GLN A 359 7.68 12.20 -10.09
CA GLN A 359 7.79 13.32 -9.14
C GLN A 359 6.68 14.34 -9.45
N ASP A 360 5.49 14.12 -8.90
CA ASP A 360 4.37 15.05 -9.01
C ASP A 360 4.00 15.58 -7.62
N PRO A 361 4.11 16.91 -7.36
CA PRO A 361 3.70 17.53 -6.09
C PRO A 361 2.23 17.27 -5.74
N VAL A 362 1.36 17.01 -6.71
CA VAL A 362 -0.04 16.64 -6.51
C VAL A 362 -0.11 15.27 -5.82
N VAL A 363 0.66 14.31 -6.30
CA VAL A 363 0.74 12.96 -5.71
C VAL A 363 1.24 13.01 -4.27
N ASP A 364 2.27 13.80 -3.97
CA ASP A 364 2.79 13.96 -2.60
C ASP A 364 1.75 14.58 -1.66
N SER A 365 1.01 15.57 -2.14
CA SER A 365 -0.07 16.21 -1.37
C SER A 365 -1.22 15.24 -1.11
N MET A 366 -1.59 14.44 -2.11
CA MET A 366 -2.61 13.40 -1.99
C MET A 366 -2.16 12.30 -1.03
N ARG A 367 -0.89 11.85 -1.12
CA ARG A 367 -0.31 10.88 -0.19
C ARG A 367 -0.45 11.32 1.26
N SER A 368 -0.09 12.57 1.55
CA SER A 368 -0.20 13.13 2.90
C SER A 368 -1.66 13.16 3.39
N ALA A 369 -2.60 13.54 2.53
CA ALA A 369 -4.02 13.60 2.86
C ALA A 369 -4.64 12.20 3.04
N LEU A 370 -4.28 11.23 2.20
CA LEU A 370 -4.76 9.84 2.27
C LEU A 370 -4.19 9.12 3.50
N THR A 371 -2.89 9.32 3.80
CA THR A 371 -2.25 8.83 5.03
C THR A 371 -2.99 9.34 6.26
N LYS A 372 -3.22 10.66 6.32
CA LYS A 372 -4.02 11.25 7.42
C LYS A 372 -5.39 10.60 7.52
N ARG A 373 -6.06 10.39 6.41
CA ARG A 373 -7.40 9.78 6.38
C ARG A 373 -7.39 8.34 6.88
N ALA A 374 -6.41 7.54 6.47
CA ALA A 374 -6.25 6.17 6.93
C ALA A 374 -6.03 6.12 8.46
N LEU A 375 -5.19 6.99 8.99
CA LEU A 375 -4.98 7.12 10.44
C LEU A 375 -6.25 7.57 11.17
N ASP A 376 -7.01 8.54 10.63
CA ASP A 376 -8.30 8.98 11.18
C ASP A 376 -9.32 7.81 11.24
N MET A 377 -9.30 6.92 10.23
CA MET A 377 -10.15 5.71 10.22
C MET A 377 -9.77 4.76 11.35
N LEU A 378 -8.48 4.50 11.54
CA LEU A 378 -7.98 3.61 12.61
C LEU A 378 -8.25 4.19 14.00
N GLU A 379 -8.02 5.49 14.21
CA GLU A 379 -8.33 6.17 15.47
C GLU A 379 -9.83 6.09 15.81
N LYS A 380 -10.68 6.30 14.80
CA LYS A 380 -12.12 6.17 14.97
C LYS A 380 -12.51 4.72 15.27
N LEU A 381 -11.96 3.74 14.55
CA LEU A 381 -12.24 2.32 14.77
C LEU A 381 -11.87 1.92 16.20
N LYS A 382 -10.66 2.28 16.66
CA LYS A 382 -10.18 2.04 18.03
C LYS A 382 -11.13 2.59 19.07
N LYS A 383 -11.64 3.82 18.85
CA LYS A 383 -12.49 4.52 19.82
C LYS A 383 -13.94 4.03 19.83
N SER A 384 -14.50 3.74 18.64
CA SER A 384 -15.94 3.49 18.48
C SER A 384 -16.30 2.01 18.47
N GLU A 385 -15.36 1.15 18.04
CA GLU A 385 -15.57 -0.28 17.80
C GLU A 385 -14.36 -1.09 18.30
N PRO A 386 -14.14 -1.19 19.62
CA PRO A 386 -12.94 -1.81 20.19
C PRO A 386 -12.74 -3.29 19.78
N GLU A 387 -13.83 -4.05 19.61
CA GLU A 387 -13.76 -5.45 19.16
C GLU A 387 -13.28 -5.55 17.71
N ALA A 388 -13.77 -4.70 16.82
CA ALA A 388 -13.30 -4.63 15.45
C ALA A 388 -11.84 -4.15 15.39
N TYR A 389 -11.44 -3.24 16.30
CA TYR A 389 -10.04 -2.82 16.40
C TYR A 389 -9.13 -3.94 16.90
N ALA A 390 -9.60 -4.78 17.84
CA ALA A 390 -8.85 -5.95 18.29
C ALA A 390 -8.65 -6.97 17.16
N GLN A 391 -9.67 -7.16 16.29
CA GLN A 391 -9.54 -7.98 15.09
C GLN A 391 -8.51 -7.36 14.12
N PHE A 392 -8.62 -6.06 13.86
CA PHE A 392 -7.63 -5.32 13.05
C PHE A 392 -6.22 -5.48 13.59
N TRP A 393 -6.03 -5.31 14.90
CA TRP A 393 -4.72 -5.41 15.54
C TRP A 393 -4.08 -6.79 15.36
N LYS A 394 -4.87 -7.85 15.52
CA LYS A 394 -4.43 -9.23 15.31
C LYS A 394 -3.91 -9.48 13.90
N GLU A 395 -4.56 -8.90 12.89
CA GLU A 395 -4.24 -9.11 11.48
C GLU A 395 -3.12 -8.17 10.98
N PHE A 396 -3.11 -6.90 11.42
CA PHE A 396 -2.28 -5.84 10.85
C PHE A 396 -1.36 -5.14 11.84
N GLY A 397 -1.43 -5.47 13.13
CA GLY A 397 -0.66 -4.78 14.17
C GLY A 397 0.84 -4.79 13.93
N LEU A 398 1.40 -5.92 13.45
CA LEU A 398 2.81 -6.03 13.11
C LEU A 398 3.24 -5.08 12.00
N VAL A 399 2.38 -4.88 10.98
CA VAL A 399 2.65 -3.94 9.88
C VAL A 399 2.57 -2.51 10.38
N LEU A 400 1.59 -2.21 11.24
CA LEU A 400 1.43 -0.87 11.80
C LEU A 400 2.62 -0.46 12.70
N LYS A 401 3.28 -1.43 13.34
CA LYS A 401 4.51 -1.21 14.14
C LYS A 401 5.70 -0.72 13.31
N GLU A 402 5.66 -0.85 11.98
CA GLU A 402 6.68 -0.27 11.08
C GLU A 402 6.59 1.27 11.03
N GLY A 403 5.39 1.82 11.28
CA GLY A 403 5.08 3.24 11.07
C GLY A 403 5.96 4.25 11.81
N PRO A 404 6.27 4.08 13.10
CA PRO A 404 7.12 5.04 13.83
C PRO A 404 8.52 5.25 13.25
N ALA A 405 9.04 4.28 12.51
CA ALA A 405 10.33 4.40 11.82
C ALA A 405 10.20 4.96 10.40
N GLU A 406 9.08 4.71 9.72
CA GLU A 406 8.88 5.09 8.32
C GLU A 406 8.27 6.48 8.16
N ASP A 407 7.42 6.90 9.09
CA ASP A 407 6.66 8.14 9.01
C ASP A 407 6.87 9.01 10.26
N PHE A 408 7.96 9.74 10.25
CA PHE A 408 8.32 10.62 11.36
C PHE A 408 7.25 11.71 11.61
N ALA A 409 6.57 12.18 10.56
CA ALA A 409 5.54 13.22 10.69
C ALA A 409 4.30 12.74 11.46
N ASN A 410 3.96 11.45 11.36
CA ASN A 410 2.81 10.85 12.02
C ASN A 410 3.21 9.91 13.17
N LYS A 411 4.47 9.89 13.58
CA LYS A 411 5.03 9.00 14.60
C LYS A 411 4.18 8.92 15.88
N GLU A 412 3.81 10.07 16.43
CA GLU A 412 2.99 10.13 17.65
C GLU A 412 1.58 9.59 17.44
N ARG A 413 0.97 9.86 16.28
CA ARG A 413 -0.35 9.35 15.93
C ARG A 413 -0.34 7.82 15.80
N VAL A 414 0.68 7.29 15.12
CA VAL A 414 0.84 5.84 15.02
C VAL A 414 1.10 5.22 16.38
N ALA A 415 1.95 5.83 17.21
CA ALA A 415 2.23 5.35 18.57
C ALA A 415 0.96 5.20 19.44
N LYS A 416 -0.03 6.09 19.30
CA LYS A 416 -1.33 6.00 19.98
C LYS A 416 -2.19 4.81 19.52
N LEU A 417 -1.95 4.34 18.30
CA LEU A 417 -2.66 3.19 17.73
C LEU A 417 -2.02 1.84 18.13
N LEU A 418 -0.76 1.83 18.56
CA LEU A 418 -0.09 0.59 18.92
C LEU A 418 -0.69 -0.06 20.15
N GLN A 419 -0.67 -1.39 20.18
CA GLN A 419 -1.05 -2.19 21.33
C GLN A 419 0.06 -3.18 21.69
N PHE A 420 0.16 -3.47 22.97
CA PHE A 420 1.20 -4.31 23.54
C PHE A 420 0.60 -5.27 24.57
N ASN A 421 1.32 -6.32 24.86
CA ASN A 421 1.11 -7.09 26.07
C ASN A 421 1.77 -6.35 27.25
N SER A 422 1.28 -6.53 28.47
CA SER A 422 1.91 -5.98 29.65
C SER A 422 1.81 -6.93 30.84
N THR A 423 2.43 -6.58 31.94
CA THR A 423 2.29 -7.29 33.21
C THR A 423 0.87 -7.23 33.79
N GLN A 424 0.00 -6.37 33.25
CA GLN A 424 -1.41 -6.22 33.60
C GLN A 424 -2.34 -6.99 32.65
N SER A 425 -1.86 -7.42 31.46
CA SER A 425 -2.67 -8.17 30.51
C SER A 425 -2.88 -9.62 30.96
N ASP A 426 -4.04 -10.18 30.61
CA ASP A 426 -4.31 -11.61 30.79
C ASP A 426 -3.71 -12.43 29.64
N GLY A 427 -2.84 -13.37 29.95
CA GLY A 427 -2.22 -14.26 28.97
C GLY A 427 -1.40 -13.50 27.92
N ASP A 428 -1.53 -13.87 26.63
CA ASP A 428 -0.72 -13.34 25.53
C ASP A 428 -1.41 -12.17 24.78
N ALA A 429 -2.51 -11.61 25.34
CA ALA A 429 -3.25 -10.53 24.70
C ALA A 429 -2.42 -9.26 24.56
N GLN A 430 -2.40 -8.68 23.34
CA GLN A 430 -1.86 -7.34 23.08
C GLN A 430 -3.02 -6.34 23.10
N ASP A 431 -3.40 -5.90 24.28
CA ASP A 431 -4.59 -5.08 24.55
C ASP A 431 -4.27 -3.76 25.27
N GLN A 432 -3.00 -3.51 25.58
CA GLN A 432 -2.56 -2.31 26.29
C GLN A 432 -1.97 -1.28 25.33
N SER A 433 -2.56 -0.10 25.28
CA SER A 433 -1.97 1.03 24.55
C SER A 433 -0.97 1.81 25.41
N LEU A 434 -0.13 2.62 24.78
CA LEU A 434 0.75 3.54 25.51
C LEU A 434 -0.03 4.59 26.31
N GLU A 435 -1.20 5.03 25.81
CA GLU A 435 -2.08 5.96 26.54
C GLU A 435 -2.65 5.32 27.79
N ASP A 436 -3.08 4.05 27.70
CA ASP A 436 -3.57 3.29 28.87
C ASP A 436 -2.46 3.09 29.91
N TYR A 437 -1.26 2.74 29.46
CA TYR A 437 -0.09 2.63 30.33
C TYR A 437 0.18 3.93 31.08
N VAL A 438 0.29 5.07 30.34
CA VAL A 438 0.56 6.39 30.94
C VAL A 438 -0.52 6.79 31.94
N SER A 439 -1.80 6.44 31.67
CA SER A 439 -2.91 6.72 32.60
C SER A 439 -2.82 5.97 33.92
N ARG A 440 -2.11 4.85 33.95
CA ARG A 440 -1.92 3.98 35.14
C ARG A 440 -0.56 4.15 35.82
N MET A 441 0.31 5.02 35.28
CA MET A 441 1.62 5.31 35.88
C MET A 441 1.46 5.78 37.33
N GLN A 442 2.38 5.31 38.20
CA GLN A 442 2.41 5.74 39.60
C GLN A 442 2.85 7.20 39.72
N GLU A 443 2.46 7.84 40.83
CA GLU A 443 2.94 9.18 41.14
C GLU A 443 4.46 9.17 41.30
N GLY A 444 5.15 10.04 40.56
CA GLY A 444 6.62 10.09 40.52
C GLY A 444 7.26 9.19 39.45
N GLN A 445 6.51 8.36 38.76
CA GLN A 445 7.02 7.56 37.65
C GLN A 445 7.31 8.46 36.42
N GLU A 446 8.55 8.46 35.95
CA GLU A 446 8.99 9.35 34.85
C GLU A 446 9.17 8.61 33.53
N LYS A 447 9.23 7.25 33.53
CA LYS A 447 9.55 6.41 32.37
C LYS A 447 8.45 5.38 32.08
N ILE A 448 8.31 5.01 30.84
CA ILE A 448 7.53 3.85 30.37
C ILE A 448 8.49 2.66 30.34
N TYR A 449 8.25 1.66 31.15
CA TYR A 449 9.10 0.47 31.23
C TYR A 449 8.65 -0.61 30.26
N PHE A 450 9.59 -1.24 29.58
CA PHE A 450 9.34 -2.37 28.70
C PHE A 450 10.42 -3.44 28.81
N LEU A 451 10.08 -4.65 28.41
CA LEU A 451 10.99 -5.79 28.28
C LEU A 451 10.78 -6.44 26.91
N VAL A 452 11.87 -6.61 26.14
CA VAL A 452 11.84 -7.38 24.89
C VAL A 452 12.20 -8.84 25.20
N ALA A 453 11.35 -9.77 24.72
CA ALA A 453 11.56 -11.21 24.95
C ALA A 453 11.00 -12.05 23.79
N GLU A 454 11.39 -13.33 23.72
CA GLU A 454 10.93 -14.26 22.67
C GLU A 454 9.43 -14.60 22.74
N SER A 455 8.84 -14.52 23.92
CA SER A 455 7.42 -14.79 24.15
C SER A 455 6.92 -14.11 25.42
N ALA A 456 5.60 -13.88 25.50
CA ALA A 456 4.99 -13.31 26.69
C ALA A 456 5.21 -14.18 27.93
N LYS A 457 5.27 -15.51 27.78
CA LYS A 457 5.57 -16.43 28.89
C LYS A 457 7.02 -16.26 29.38
N ALA A 458 7.99 -16.14 28.48
CA ALA A 458 9.38 -15.89 28.86
C ALA A 458 9.52 -14.52 29.52
N ALA A 459 8.93 -13.47 28.93
CA ALA A 459 8.93 -12.14 29.51
C ALA A 459 8.34 -12.12 30.95
N ARG A 460 7.19 -12.75 31.16
CA ARG A 460 6.55 -12.81 32.48
C ARG A 460 7.39 -13.53 33.55
N ASN A 461 8.23 -14.46 33.17
CA ASN A 461 9.10 -15.18 34.10
C ASN A 461 10.50 -14.57 34.21
N SER A 462 10.75 -13.46 33.55
CA SER A 462 12.06 -12.81 33.56
C SER A 462 12.42 -12.27 34.96
N PRO A 463 13.66 -12.49 35.41
CA PRO A 463 14.18 -11.90 36.63
C PRO A 463 14.15 -10.37 36.63
N HIS A 464 14.25 -9.74 35.47
CA HIS A 464 14.21 -8.29 35.34
C HIS A 464 12.90 -7.64 35.80
N LEU A 465 11.81 -8.44 35.93
CA LEU A 465 10.49 -7.94 36.38
C LEU A 465 10.30 -8.00 37.91
N GLU A 466 11.21 -8.60 38.66
CA GLU A 466 10.99 -8.89 40.11
C GLU A 466 10.76 -7.59 40.91
N ILE A 467 11.61 -6.58 40.76
CA ILE A 467 11.46 -5.30 41.47
C ILE A 467 10.20 -4.55 41.07
N PHE A 468 9.83 -4.62 39.76
CA PHE A 468 8.64 -3.96 39.25
C PHE A 468 7.38 -4.58 39.81
N ARG A 469 7.33 -5.91 39.94
CA ARG A 469 6.22 -6.61 40.63
C ARG A 469 6.12 -6.24 42.10
N LYS A 470 7.26 -6.22 42.81
CA LYS A 470 7.32 -5.84 44.23
C LYS A 470 6.79 -4.41 44.45
N LYS A 471 7.14 -3.48 43.57
CA LYS A 471 6.74 -2.08 43.62
C LYS A 471 5.38 -1.81 42.93
N GLY A 472 4.76 -2.82 42.30
CA GLY A 472 3.47 -2.68 41.59
C GLY A 472 3.55 -1.81 40.35
N ILE A 473 4.72 -1.72 39.68
CA ILE A 473 4.97 -0.94 38.48
C ILE A 473 4.64 -1.83 37.27
N GLU A 474 3.83 -1.32 36.35
CA GLU A 474 3.54 -1.99 35.09
C GLU A 474 4.75 -1.99 34.16
N VAL A 475 4.97 -3.09 33.44
CA VAL A 475 6.00 -3.21 32.39
C VAL A 475 5.34 -3.76 31.12
N LEU A 476 5.58 -3.12 29.98
CA LEU A 476 5.17 -3.61 28.67
C LEU A 476 6.02 -4.81 28.26
N LEU A 477 5.39 -5.84 27.70
CA LEU A 477 6.04 -7.06 27.25
C LEU A 477 6.02 -7.09 25.72
N LEU A 478 7.16 -6.84 25.14
CA LEU A 478 7.37 -6.72 23.70
C LEU A 478 7.90 -8.05 23.16
N CYS A 479 7.04 -8.80 22.45
CA CYS A 479 7.34 -10.16 22.05
C CYS A 479 7.34 -10.37 20.52
N ASP A 480 7.06 -9.35 19.75
CA ASP A 480 7.11 -9.42 18.30
C ASP A 480 8.53 -9.15 17.79
N ARG A 481 8.92 -9.81 16.70
CA ARG A 481 10.27 -9.64 16.12
C ARG A 481 10.60 -8.20 15.74
N ILE A 482 9.57 -7.40 15.43
CA ILE A 482 9.73 -6.00 15.05
C ILE A 482 9.89 -5.08 16.26
N ASP A 483 9.57 -5.52 17.46
CA ASP A 483 9.48 -4.64 18.63
C ASP A 483 10.82 -4.01 19.00
N GLU A 484 11.93 -4.73 18.87
CA GLU A 484 13.25 -4.17 19.15
C GLU A 484 13.63 -3.06 18.16
N TRP A 485 13.24 -3.24 16.88
CA TRP A 485 13.39 -2.20 15.87
C TRP A 485 12.43 -1.02 16.14
N LEU A 486 11.19 -1.31 16.55
CA LEU A 486 10.21 -0.29 16.92
C LEU A 486 10.75 0.63 18.02
N VAL A 487 11.24 0.08 19.15
CA VAL A 487 11.70 0.88 20.29
C VAL A 487 13.00 1.65 20.01
N SER A 488 13.78 1.20 19.03
CA SER A 488 14.94 1.97 18.56
C SER A 488 14.55 3.30 17.91
N HIS A 489 13.33 3.40 17.37
CA HIS A 489 12.76 4.57 16.70
C HIS A 489 11.73 5.31 17.58
N LEU A 490 10.99 4.59 18.43
CA LEU A 490 10.02 5.15 19.38
C LEU A 490 10.66 5.25 20.77
N ARG A 491 11.41 6.31 21.04
CA ARG A 491 12.15 6.49 22.28
C ARG A 491 11.37 7.18 23.39
N ASP A 492 10.31 7.88 23.05
CA ASP A 492 9.44 8.62 23.96
C ASP A 492 8.00 8.63 23.50
N PHE A 493 7.10 8.77 24.44
CA PHE A 493 5.67 8.95 24.22
C PHE A 493 5.08 9.85 25.28
N ASP A 494 4.33 10.87 24.88
CA ASP A 494 3.73 11.88 25.78
C ASP A 494 4.73 12.49 26.77
N GLY A 495 5.95 12.77 26.31
CA GLY A 495 7.05 13.31 27.12
C GLY A 495 7.68 12.32 28.11
N LYS A 496 7.30 11.04 28.07
CA LYS A 496 7.88 9.97 28.88
C LYS A 496 8.82 9.12 28.05
N GLN A 497 10.04 8.90 28.52
CA GLN A 497 11.01 8.04 27.85
C GLN A 497 10.63 6.56 28.00
N LEU A 498 10.81 5.78 26.95
CA LEU A 498 10.74 4.34 26.98
C LEU A 498 12.07 3.77 27.48
N GLN A 499 12.03 2.92 28.53
CA GLN A 499 13.21 2.33 29.16
C GLN A 499 13.12 0.80 29.13
N ASP A 500 14.10 0.16 28.51
CA ASP A 500 14.26 -1.29 28.58
C ASP A 500 14.75 -1.71 29.97
N VAL A 501 14.00 -2.58 30.64
CA VAL A 501 14.32 -3.02 32.00
C VAL A 501 15.48 -4.02 32.05
N SER A 502 15.91 -4.57 30.93
CA SER A 502 17.05 -5.48 30.82
C SER A 502 18.38 -4.75 30.53
N ARG A 503 18.33 -3.43 30.32
CA ARG A 503 19.51 -2.62 29.92
C ARG A 503 19.96 -1.68 31.02
N GLY A 504 21.25 -1.42 30.99
CA GLY A 504 21.91 -0.42 31.84
C GLY A 504 21.73 -0.65 33.35
N GLU A 505 21.96 0.39 34.10
CA GLU A 505 21.61 0.44 35.52
C GLU A 505 20.15 0.79 35.67
N LEU A 506 19.45 0.08 36.55
CA LEU A 506 18.07 0.38 36.83
C LEU A 506 18.01 1.60 37.79
N ASP A 507 17.53 2.72 37.24
CA ASP A 507 17.21 3.92 38.02
C ASP A 507 15.68 4.12 38.02
N LEU A 508 15.07 3.90 39.16
CA LEU A 508 13.63 4.10 39.38
C LEU A 508 13.31 5.54 39.80
N GLY A 509 14.33 6.40 39.90
CA GLY A 509 14.16 7.83 40.19
C GLY A 509 13.48 8.09 41.54
N LYS A 510 12.33 8.80 41.50
CA LYS A 510 11.55 9.15 42.71
C LYS A 510 10.75 7.96 43.32
N LEU A 511 10.76 6.81 42.65
CA LEU A 511 10.14 5.59 43.17
C LEU A 511 11.08 4.79 44.10
N GLU A 512 12.32 5.24 44.27
CA GLU A 512 13.27 4.72 45.26
C GLU A 512 13.37 5.65 46.46
N ASP A 513 13.34 5.06 47.66
CA ASP A 513 13.54 5.80 48.90
C ASP A 513 15.02 6.12 49.10
N GLU A 514 15.32 7.28 49.69
CA GLU A 514 16.73 7.71 49.96
C GLU A 514 17.41 6.71 50.92
N ASP A 515 16.66 6.03 51.77
CA ASP A 515 17.19 5.03 52.68
C ASP A 515 17.59 3.74 51.96
N ASP A 516 16.82 3.31 50.96
CA ASP A 516 17.17 2.18 50.09
C ASP A 516 18.50 2.41 49.38
N LYS A 517 18.75 3.62 48.86
CA LYS A 517 20.01 3.98 48.18
C LYS A 517 21.24 3.92 49.10
N LYS A 518 21.11 4.37 50.35
CA LYS A 518 22.21 4.31 51.30
C LYS A 518 22.54 2.87 51.70
N GLU A 519 21.51 2.04 51.88
CA GLU A 519 21.69 0.62 52.19
C GLU A 519 22.37 -0.11 51.04
N GLN A 520 22.00 0.20 49.82
CA GLN A 520 22.65 -0.32 48.62
C GLN A 520 24.15 0.02 48.56
N GLU A 521 24.54 1.29 48.75
CA GLU A 521 25.94 1.71 48.75
C GLU A 521 26.76 0.99 49.85
N GLU A 522 26.16 0.73 51.02
CA GLU A 522 26.83 0.01 52.14
C GLU A 522 27.06 -1.48 51.75
N VAL A 523 26.07 -2.10 51.12
CA VAL A 523 26.14 -3.50 50.65
C VAL A 523 27.17 -3.63 49.53
N GLU A 524 27.24 -2.68 48.60
CA GLU A 524 28.25 -2.68 47.51
C GLU A 524 29.67 -2.62 48.06
N LYS A 525 29.94 -1.75 49.02
CA LYS A 525 31.27 -1.62 49.65
C LYS A 525 31.64 -2.93 50.41
N LYS A 526 30.66 -3.57 51.02
CA LYS A 526 30.89 -4.80 51.79
C LYS A 526 31.23 -6.00 50.89
N LEU A 527 30.62 -6.08 49.74
CA LEU A 527 30.77 -7.21 48.80
C LEU A 527 31.72 -6.95 47.64
N GLU A 528 32.49 -5.83 47.67
CA GLU A 528 33.49 -5.51 46.64
C GLU A 528 34.47 -6.65 46.42
N GLY A 529 34.90 -7.35 47.50
CA GLY A 529 35.76 -8.53 47.42
C GLY A 529 35.14 -9.72 46.66
N LEU A 530 33.83 -9.98 46.88
CA LEU A 530 33.09 -11.01 46.17
C LEU A 530 33.01 -10.67 44.67
N VAL A 531 32.63 -9.45 44.33
CA VAL A 531 32.55 -8.96 42.94
C VAL A 531 33.90 -9.17 42.23
N GLY A 532 35.02 -8.84 42.87
CA GLY A 532 36.34 -9.02 42.31
C GLY A 532 36.69 -10.49 42.03
N ARG A 533 36.35 -11.40 42.97
CA ARG A 533 36.58 -12.87 42.80
C ARG A 533 35.74 -13.45 41.67
N VAL A 534 34.45 -13.08 41.59
CA VAL A 534 33.55 -13.53 40.51
C VAL A 534 33.99 -12.97 39.16
N THR A 535 34.44 -11.72 39.10
CA THR A 535 35.01 -11.14 37.87
C THR A 535 36.22 -11.93 37.36
N ALA A 536 37.09 -12.37 38.27
CA ALA A 536 38.25 -13.18 37.89
C ALA A 536 37.85 -14.58 37.34
N VAL A 537 36.82 -15.21 37.90
CA VAL A 537 36.31 -16.52 37.43
C VAL A 537 35.64 -16.38 36.06
N LEU A 538 34.90 -15.33 35.84
CA LEU A 538 34.12 -15.11 34.59
C LEU A 538 34.89 -14.25 33.58
N GLU A 539 36.22 -14.10 33.76
CA GLU A 539 37.09 -13.37 32.81
C GLU A 539 36.91 -13.88 31.39
N GLY A 540 36.69 -12.96 30.45
CA GLY A 540 36.44 -13.31 29.05
C GLY A 540 34.98 -13.60 28.69
N LYS A 541 34.10 -13.98 29.65
CA LYS A 541 32.69 -14.31 29.43
C LYS A 541 31.77 -13.12 29.65
N VAL A 542 32.13 -12.21 30.55
CA VAL A 542 31.32 -11.03 30.90
C VAL A 542 32.06 -9.74 30.66
N LYS A 543 31.33 -8.64 30.46
CA LYS A 543 31.86 -7.28 30.37
C LYS A 543 32.25 -6.75 31.75
N SER A 544 31.40 -7.02 32.73
CA SER A 544 31.60 -6.67 34.15
C SER A 544 30.70 -7.51 35.04
N VAL A 545 31.00 -7.51 36.32
CA VAL A 545 30.16 -8.09 37.38
C VAL A 545 29.75 -6.98 38.32
N ARG A 546 28.46 -6.95 38.71
CA ARG A 546 27.96 -5.96 39.67
C ARG A 546 26.85 -6.55 40.56
N LEU A 547 26.52 -5.86 41.63
CA LEU A 547 25.36 -6.20 42.46
C LEU A 547 24.08 -5.68 41.81
N SER A 548 23.01 -6.42 41.94
CA SER A 548 21.71 -6.09 41.32
C SER A 548 20.78 -5.41 42.29
N HIS A 549 20.14 -4.35 41.81
CA HIS A 549 19.05 -3.68 42.54
C HIS A 549 17.66 -4.07 41.97
N ARG A 550 17.63 -4.94 40.94
CA ARG A 550 16.38 -5.38 40.29
C ARG A 550 15.93 -6.77 40.74
N LEU A 551 16.80 -7.55 41.34
CA LEU A 551 16.54 -8.93 41.73
C LEU A 551 15.98 -8.99 43.15
N ILE A 552 14.98 -9.85 43.37
CA ILE A 552 14.39 -10.15 44.67
C ILE A 552 14.51 -11.64 45.01
N ASP A 553 14.02 -12.51 44.12
CA ASP A 553 13.95 -13.95 44.32
C ASP A 553 15.05 -14.69 43.54
N SER A 554 15.51 -14.18 42.40
CA SER A 554 16.55 -14.79 41.58
C SER A 554 17.94 -14.48 42.12
N PRO A 555 18.92 -15.42 41.99
CA PRO A 555 20.29 -15.22 42.46
C PRO A 555 21.12 -14.30 41.55
N ALA A 556 20.84 -14.33 40.24
CA ALA A 556 21.57 -13.56 39.25
C ALA A 556 20.74 -13.36 37.96
N CYS A 557 21.11 -12.36 37.18
CA CYS A 557 20.63 -12.14 35.81
C CYS A 557 21.74 -11.59 34.92
N LEU A 558 21.47 -11.52 33.60
CA LEU A 558 22.36 -10.90 32.62
C LEU A 558 21.72 -9.59 32.14
N ALA A 559 22.45 -8.50 32.27
CA ALA A 559 22.06 -7.21 31.71
C ALA A 559 22.91 -6.86 30.48
N VAL A 560 22.35 -6.04 29.59
CA VAL A 560 23.05 -5.50 28.43
C VAL A 560 23.38 -4.04 28.71
N ASP A 561 24.50 -3.55 28.19
CA ASP A 561 24.83 -2.11 28.31
C ASP A 561 23.83 -1.25 27.51
N ASP A 562 23.60 -0.03 27.93
CA ASP A 562 22.65 0.90 27.29
C ASP A 562 22.91 1.12 25.80
N HIS A 563 24.18 1.08 25.40
CA HIS A 563 24.62 1.35 24.03
C HIS A 563 24.85 0.10 23.19
N ASP A 564 24.81 -1.08 23.79
CA ASP A 564 25.04 -2.33 23.09
C ASP A 564 23.75 -2.84 22.40
N MET A 565 23.91 -3.68 21.38
CA MET A 565 22.78 -4.31 20.70
C MET A 565 22.04 -5.28 21.64
N GLY A 566 20.71 -5.25 21.64
CA GLY A 566 19.90 -6.16 22.43
C GLY A 566 20.07 -7.62 22.02
N LEU A 567 19.84 -8.52 22.97
CA LEU A 567 20.03 -9.96 22.75
C LEU A 567 19.13 -10.51 21.64
N GLN A 568 17.91 -10.01 21.49
CA GLN A 568 16.98 -10.46 20.45
C GLN A 568 17.38 -9.98 19.06
N MET A 569 17.82 -8.74 18.91
CA MET A 569 18.30 -8.22 17.62
C MET A 569 19.54 -8.98 17.18
N ARG A 570 20.44 -9.31 18.11
CA ARG A 570 21.60 -10.13 17.85
C ARG A 570 21.21 -11.50 17.28
N LYS A 571 20.27 -12.21 17.93
CA LYS A 571 19.75 -13.51 17.45
C LYS A 571 19.13 -13.40 16.06
N ILE A 572 18.39 -12.33 15.77
CA ILE A 572 17.79 -12.09 14.46
C ILE A 572 18.86 -11.89 13.39
N MET A 573 19.90 -11.11 13.68
CA MET A 573 21.01 -10.89 12.74
C MET A 573 21.85 -12.16 12.51
N GLU A 574 22.16 -12.92 13.56
CA GLU A 574 22.83 -14.21 13.47
C GLU A 574 22.02 -15.21 12.62
N ALA A 575 20.71 -15.28 12.83
CA ALA A 575 19.81 -16.14 12.04
C ALA A 575 19.72 -15.73 10.57
N SER A 576 19.96 -14.45 10.25
CA SER A 576 20.03 -13.93 8.87
C SER A 576 21.42 -14.05 8.23
N GLY A 577 22.41 -14.66 8.94
CA GLY A 577 23.75 -14.87 8.42
C GLY A 577 24.64 -13.63 8.41
N GLN A 578 24.28 -12.59 9.16
CA GLN A 578 25.09 -11.40 9.30
C GLN A 578 26.12 -11.57 10.42
N GLU A 579 27.34 -11.06 10.21
CA GLU A 579 28.34 -10.99 11.27
C GLU A 579 27.91 -9.97 12.33
N VAL A 580 27.74 -10.44 13.57
CA VAL A 580 27.36 -9.60 14.70
C VAL A 580 28.56 -9.42 15.62
N PRO A 581 28.85 -8.19 16.09
CA PRO A 581 29.90 -7.96 17.08
C PRO A 581 29.65 -8.79 18.34
N GLU A 582 30.69 -9.38 18.90
CA GLU A 582 30.61 -10.10 20.15
C GLU A 582 30.35 -9.10 21.28
N VAL A 583 29.14 -9.17 21.87
CA VAL A 583 28.75 -8.35 23.03
C VAL A 583 28.78 -9.23 24.26
N LYS A 584 29.62 -8.88 25.24
CA LYS A 584 29.66 -9.57 26.53
C LYS A 584 28.62 -8.98 27.46
N PRO A 585 27.80 -9.80 28.12
CA PRO A 585 26.78 -9.32 29.06
C PRO A 585 27.43 -8.80 30.35
N ILE A 586 26.64 -8.03 31.09
CA ILE A 586 26.94 -7.65 32.46
C ILE A 586 26.28 -8.70 33.37
N PHE A 587 27.07 -9.33 34.27
CA PHE A 587 26.55 -10.29 35.22
C PHE A 587 26.14 -9.58 36.52
N GLU A 588 24.85 -9.62 36.84
CA GLU A 588 24.29 -9.04 38.03
C GLU A 588 23.94 -10.11 39.07
N MET A 589 24.36 -9.90 40.32
CA MET A 589 24.13 -10.81 41.43
C MET A 589 23.23 -10.17 42.48
N ASN A 590 22.26 -10.92 43.03
CA ASN A 590 21.42 -10.51 44.12
C ASN A 590 22.15 -10.71 45.47
N PRO A 591 22.56 -9.62 46.16
CA PRO A 591 23.33 -9.72 47.41
C PRO A 591 22.54 -10.38 48.55
N GLU A 592 21.23 -10.32 48.49
CA GLU A 592 20.36 -10.90 49.54
C GLU A 592 20.05 -12.37 49.33
N HIS A 593 20.31 -12.91 48.14
CA HIS A 593 20.00 -14.29 47.83
C HIS A 593 20.91 -15.29 48.56
N LEU A 594 20.36 -16.38 49.06
CA LEU A 594 21.11 -17.38 49.86
C LEU A 594 22.29 -18.00 49.10
N LEU A 595 22.17 -18.22 47.79
CA LEU A 595 23.27 -18.77 46.96
C LEU A 595 24.43 -17.79 46.83
N VAL A 596 24.15 -16.47 46.73
CA VAL A 596 25.17 -15.45 46.67
C VAL A 596 25.85 -15.26 48.02
N LYS A 597 25.11 -15.31 49.14
CA LYS A 597 25.69 -15.32 50.49
C LYS A 597 26.54 -16.53 50.75
N LYS A 598 26.16 -17.70 50.20
CA LYS A 598 26.94 -18.93 50.29
C LYS A 598 28.22 -18.83 49.47
N LEU A 599 28.13 -18.23 48.26
CA LEU A 599 29.30 -17.97 47.41
C LEU A 599 30.30 -17.02 48.11
N ASP A 600 29.85 -15.96 48.76
CA ASP A 600 30.70 -15.03 49.52
C ASP A 600 31.47 -15.73 50.67
N SER A 601 30.83 -16.65 51.33
CA SER A 601 31.43 -17.41 52.44
C SER A 601 32.30 -18.59 52.02
N GLU A 602 32.33 -18.97 50.74
CA GLU A 602 33.11 -20.11 50.23
C GLU A 602 34.60 -19.81 50.19
N GLN A 603 35.39 -20.67 50.85
CA GLN A 603 36.86 -20.56 50.98
C GLN A 603 37.62 -21.44 50.01
N ASP A 604 36.97 -22.48 49.50
CA ASP A 604 37.56 -23.36 48.47
C ASP A 604 37.41 -22.70 47.09
N GLU A 605 38.54 -22.35 46.50
CA GLU A 605 38.56 -21.63 45.24
C GLU A 605 37.98 -22.43 44.06
N GLU A 606 38.14 -23.77 44.02
CA GLU A 606 37.56 -24.62 43.00
C GLU A 606 36.05 -24.68 43.12
N ARG A 607 35.54 -24.80 44.33
CA ARG A 607 34.14 -24.81 44.62
C ARG A 607 33.47 -23.45 44.41
N PHE A 608 34.19 -22.37 44.72
CA PHE A 608 33.81 -21.01 44.42
C PHE A 608 33.60 -20.79 42.92
N ALA A 609 34.58 -21.23 42.13
CA ALA A 609 34.52 -21.14 40.68
C ALA A 609 33.37 -21.97 40.10
N ASP A 610 33.16 -23.21 40.57
CA ASP A 610 32.04 -24.05 40.15
C ASP A 610 30.68 -23.38 40.44
N ILE A 611 30.49 -22.75 41.61
CA ILE A 611 29.24 -22.08 41.98
C ILE A 611 29.06 -20.81 41.11
N ALA A 612 30.09 -19.99 40.92
CA ALA A 612 30.01 -18.78 40.08
C ALA A 612 29.65 -19.13 38.62
N GLU A 613 30.25 -20.15 38.04
CA GLU A 613 29.95 -20.65 36.70
C GLU A 613 28.52 -21.19 36.58
N ILE A 614 28.01 -21.92 37.61
CA ILE A 614 26.64 -22.41 37.64
C ILE A 614 25.65 -21.22 37.69
N LEU A 615 25.92 -20.20 38.51
CA LEU A 615 25.05 -19.00 38.59
C LEU A 615 25.05 -18.26 37.27
N PHE A 616 26.19 -18.12 36.60
CA PHE A 616 26.27 -17.50 35.28
C PHE A 616 25.46 -18.28 34.23
N ALA A 617 25.63 -19.61 34.21
CA ALA A 617 24.91 -20.49 33.29
C ALA A 617 23.37 -20.46 33.57
N GLN A 618 22.95 -20.42 34.84
CA GLN A 618 21.53 -20.25 35.19
C GLN A 618 20.97 -18.91 34.70
N ALA A 619 21.72 -17.82 34.87
CA ALA A 619 21.32 -16.52 34.34
C ALA A 619 21.21 -16.54 32.81
N THR A 620 22.14 -17.17 32.12
CA THR A 620 22.10 -17.36 30.65
C THR A 620 20.84 -18.11 30.20
N LEU A 621 20.48 -19.20 30.91
CA LEU A 621 19.25 -19.96 30.63
C LEU A 621 17.97 -19.14 30.92
N ALA A 622 17.98 -18.34 32.00
CA ALA A 622 16.86 -17.49 32.36
C ALA A 622 16.56 -16.41 31.30
N GLU A 623 17.60 -15.94 30.60
CA GLU A 623 17.48 -15.02 29.45
C GLU A 623 17.09 -15.71 28.13
N GLY A 624 16.77 -17.02 28.18
CA GLY A 624 16.43 -17.79 26.98
C GLY A 624 17.61 -18.03 26.01
N SER A 625 18.84 -17.85 26.47
CA SER A 625 20.04 -18.14 25.68
C SER A 625 20.48 -19.60 25.84
N GLN A 626 21.15 -20.13 24.83
CA GLN A 626 21.74 -21.45 24.90
C GLN A 626 23.10 -21.38 25.60
N LEU A 627 23.42 -22.43 26.36
CA LEU A 627 24.76 -22.58 26.94
C LEU A 627 25.76 -23.02 25.86
N GLU A 628 26.97 -22.48 25.91
CA GLU A 628 28.05 -22.90 25.02
C GLU A 628 28.39 -24.38 25.24
N ASP A 629 28.48 -24.82 26.49
CA ASP A 629 28.70 -26.23 26.87
C ASP A 629 27.69 -26.71 27.92
N PRO A 630 26.52 -27.23 27.47
CA PRO A 630 25.50 -27.80 28.39
C PRO A 630 26.00 -29.04 29.16
N ALA A 631 27.00 -29.78 28.62
CA ALA A 631 27.55 -30.97 29.28
C ALA A 631 28.43 -30.58 30.47
N GLU A 632 29.26 -29.57 30.31
CA GLU A 632 30.06 -29.00 31.39
C GLU A 632 29.19 -28.44 32.54
N PHE A 633 28.14 -27.67 32.19
CA PHE A 633 27.17 -27.20 33.19
C PHE A 633 26.55 -28.34 33.99
N SER A 634 26.13 -29.43 33.32
CA SER A 634 25.55 -30.59 33.97
C SER A 634 26.55 -31.30 34.89
N ALA A 635 27.80 -31.41 34.46
CA ALA A 635 28.87 -32.05 35.26
C ALA A 635 29.17 -31.23 36.52
N ARG A 636 29.33 -29.92 36.41
CA ARG A 636 29.55 -29.00 37.55
C ARG A 636 28.37 -29.02 38.54
N LEU A 637 27.12 -28.99 38.05
CA LEU A 637 25.92 -29.08 38.87
C LEU A 637 25.88 -30.40 39.63
N ASN A 638 26.12 -31.54 38.98
CA ASN A 638 26.18 -32.84 39.61
C ASN A 638 27.27 -32.92 40.70
N LYS A 639 28.48 -32.40 40.43
CA LYS A 639 29.58 -32.31 41.39
C LYS A 639 29.17 -31.51 42.62
N LEU A 640 28.51 -30.38 42.44
CA LEU A 640 28.01 -29.54 43.55
C LEU A 640 26.96 -30.27 44.38
N LEU A 641 25.94 -30.89 43.72
CA LEU A 641 24.88 -31.63 44.41
C LEU A 641 25.42 -32.81 45.22
N LEU A 642 26.42 -33.57 44.71
CA LEU A 642 27.07 -34.66 45.42
C LEU A 642 27.89 -34.16 46.63
N SER A 643 28.36 -32.93 46.61
CA SER A 643 29.13 -32.33 47.70
C SER A 643 28.23 -31.80 48.86
N LEU A 644 26.91 -31.75 48.66
CA LEU A 644 25.93 -31.30 49.63
C LEU A 644 25.32 -32.47 50.46
N GLY A 645 25.55 -33.70 50.06
CA GLY A 645 25.18 -34.94 50.77
C GLY A 645 26.34 -35.52 51.51
#